data_a2e7a011219206389503a69e13f75c38
#
_entry.id   a2e7a011219206389503a69e13f75c38
#
_cell.length_a   1.000
_cell.length_b   1.000
_cell.length_c   1.000
_cell.angle_alpha   90.00
_cell.angle_beta   90.00
_cell.angle_gamma   90.00
#
_symmetry.space_group_name_H-M   'P 1'
#
loop_
_entity.id
_entity.type
_entity.pdbx_description
1 polymer ?
#
loop_
_entity_poly.entity_id
_entity_poly.type
_entity_poly.pdbx_seq_one_letter_code
_entity_poly.pdbx_strand_id
1 'polypeptide(L)'
;MSSNHLGISGRIAALFQQAQITPLLALVALLLGLFAVGVTPREEEPQINVTMANVLVPFPGASVRDVEQMVAIPAEQVLSKIAGIEHVYSVSRPGLAIMTVQFKVGVPRIDALVRLHDTIRENTDWLPAGLGTLEPLIKPKGIDDVPILALTLHSKGADHTAYDLERVAVSMESDLKRVNGTRDVVTLGGPRRSVRVELDPARMNANGVTVADLRRALQSANMGMPVGEAISANRAVWVEAGPFLESAQDVADLVVQVSNGKPVFMRDVARVQLGPLPATRYVWHGTAHSEGGQEHDAVTISVTKKAGENAIDVARSVLQRVDELKGSVIPDDVEVVVTRNYGETANDKAKKLIQKLLFATASVVALVFFTLGRREAAIVGSAVILTLTVTLFASWAWGFTLNRVSLFALIFSIGILVDDAIVVVENIHRHQQLHPGLPLFQIIPGAVDEVGGPTILATLTVIAALLPMAFVSGLMGPYMSPIPINASMGMVLSLAIAFVVTPWLSRLWMKPHDATHAEPSNAPAASTGLSDRLRPWFEKVFAPLLSERDGPRNRRYMGLGIAGLIGLSVLLPATGLVLLKMLPFDNKSEFQVVVDMPVGTPLEETAATLHDLGAYLATVPEVSHYQAYAGTAAPINFNGLVRQYYLRSASEMGDIQVNLQDKAHRKAQSHAIATRLRPALQEIGQRHNANVKVVEVPPGPPVMAPIVAEIYGPDVETRNQITQAVREVFERTPGVVDIDDTRIASAPRKVYRVDRHKASLLGVSQADIVATLHAALSGESASFLHDASKYPTPTQLQLPAALHGNEDALLQLSARSTTGKLVPIREVVQVQNVLREQPVFRKDLLPMDMVMADMAGAIDSPLYGMFSMRAEIQKIRTPDGLPVQEYFIRPPGDAWKQVALKWDGEWQITYETFRDMGAAYAVGLVLIYLLVVAQFGSYVTPLIIMAPIPLTLIGVMPGHALLSAPFTATSMIGMIALAGIICLLYTSDAADDTPCVDL
;
A
#
# COMPACT_ATOMS: atom_id res chain seq x y z
N MET A 1 -31.57 -38.81 36.25
CA MET A 1 -31.77 -38.88 34.78
C MET A 1 -30.77 -39.83 34.21
N SER A 2 -31.19 -40.92 33.57
CA SER A 2 -30.30 -41.93 32.96
C SER A 2 -29.58 -41.33 31.77
N SER A 3 -28.29 -41.59 31.62
CA SER A 3 -27.40 -41.11 30.55
C SER A 3 -27.83 -41.43 29.10
N ASN A 4 -28.96 -42.08 28.93
CA ASN A 4 -29.43 -42.55 27.60
C ASN A 4 -30.29 -41.55 26.83
N HIS A 5 -30.61 -40.37 27.39
CA HIS A 5 -31.44 -39.35 26.72
C HIS A 5 -30.72 -38.00 26.47
N LEU A 6 -29.43 -37.92 26.77
CA LEU A 6 -28.68 -36.67 26.55
C LEU A 6 -28.29 -36.54 25.06
N GLY A 7 -28.49 -35.35 24.50
CA GLY A 7 -27.99 -35.00 23.18
C GLY A 7 -26.46 -34.89 23.11
N ILE A 8 -25.92 -34.42 22.01
CA ILE A 8 -24.48 -34.36 21.76
C ILE A 8 -23.78 -33.41 22.75
N SER A 9 -24.36 -32.23 23.00
CA SER A 9 -23.81 -31.19 23.89
C SER A 9 -23.75 -31.66 25.35
N GLY A 10 -24.84 -32.27 25.86
CA GLY A 10 -24.91 -32.83 27.20
C GLY A 10 -23.92 -33.98 27.41
N ARG A 11 -23.73 -34.85 26.41
CA ARG A 11 -22.72 -35.95 26.48
C ARG A 11 -21.30 -35.37 26.53
N ILE A 12 -20.98 -34.37 25.73
CA ILE A 12 -19.66 -33.71 25.75
C ILE A 12 -19.44 -33.09 27.14
N ALA A 13 -20.40 -32.33 27.65
CA ALA A 13 -20.29 -31.72 28.95
C ALA A 13 -20.14 -32.75 30.07
N ALA A 14 -20.91 -33.87 30.03
CA ALA A 14 -20.79 -34.98 30.98
C ALA A 14 -19.40 -35.61 30.96
N LEU A 15 -18.81 -35.82 29.77
CA LEU A 15 -17.48 -36.40 29.60
C LEU A 15 -16.38 -35.51 30.17
N PHE A 16 -16.39 -34.23 29.79
CA PHE A 16 -15.28 -33.30 30.10
C PHE A 16 -15.37 -32.62 31.47
N GLN A 17 -16.54 -32.48 32.06
CA GLN A 17 -16.69 -31.83 33.40
C GLN A 17 -15.89 -32.52 34.51
N GLN A 18 -15.55 -33.82 34.34
CA GLN A 18 -14.80 -34.61 35.32
C GLN A 18 -13.46 -35.15 34.77
N ALA A 19 -13.21 -34.96 33.49
CA ALA A 19 -12.04 -35.52 32.84
C ALA A 19 -10.76 -34.80 33.30
N GLN A 20 -9.74 -35.57 33.67
CA GLN A 20 -8.42 -35.01 34.04
C GLN A 20 -7.72 -34.31 32.90
N ILE A 21 -8.13 -34.54 31.67
CA ILE A 21 -7.57 -33.90 30.46
C ILE A 21 -8.05 -32.46 30.29
N THR A 22 -9.23 -32.05 30.84
CA THR A 22 -9.82 -30.74 30.64
C THR A 22 -8.94 -29.58 31.12
N PRO A 23 -8.40 -29.63 32.38
CA PRO A 23 -7.47 -28.57 32.83
C PRO A 23 -6.18 -28.52 32.00
N LEU A 24 -5.72 -29.66 31.50
CA LEU A 24 -4.55 -29.70 30.62
C LEU A 24 -4.84 -29.07 29.26
N LEU A 25 -6.01 -29.34 28.68
CA LEU A 25 -6.45 -28.68 27.45
C LEU A 25 -6.56 -27.15 27.62
N ALA A 26 -7.14 -26.70 28.73
CA ALA A 26 -7.22 -25.26 29.04
C ALA A 26 -5.82 -24.63 29.20
N LEU A 27 -4.90 -25.30 29.89
CA LEU A 27 -3.52 -24.82 30.03
C LEU A 27 -2.77 -24.78 28.67
N VAL A 28 -2.88 -25.85 27.88
CA VAL A 28 -2.27 -25.90 26.52
C VAL A 28 -2.84 -24.80 25.63
N ALA A 29 -4.16 -24.58 25.65
CA ALA A 29 -4.81 -23.52 24.91
C ALA A 29 -4.25 -22.13 25.28
N LEU A 30 -4.08 -21.87 26.60
CA LEU A 30 -3.49 -20.62 27.08
C LEU A 30 -2.02 -20.47 26.63
N LEU A 31 -1.22 -21.53 26.77
CA LEU A 31 0.20 -21.49 26.39
C LEU A 31 0.40 -21.31 24.89
N LEU A 32 -0.43 -21.96 24.05
CA LEU A 32 -0.40 -21.78 22.59
C LEU A 32 -0.76 -20.33 22.21
N GLY A 33 -1.72 -19.75 22.88
CA GLY A 33 -2.09 -18.35 22.67
C GLY A 33 -0.98 -17.38 23.08
N LEU A 34 -0.36 -17.59 24.23
CA LEU A 34 0.78 -16.78 24.68
C LEU A 34 1.99 -16.91 23.71
N PHE A 35 2.24 -18.12 23.23
CA PHE A 35 3.23 -18.35 22.18
C PHE A 35 2.90 -17.55 20.91
N ALA A 36 1.66 -17.59 20.45
CA ALA A 36 1.22 -16.86 19.25
C ALA A 36 1.42 -15.35 19.42
N VAL A 37 1.09 -14.78 20.57
CA VAL A 37 1.32 -13.33 20.84
C VAL A 37 2.80 -12.95 20.69
N GLY A 38 3.72 -13.86 21.06
CA GLY A 38 5.16 -13.63 20.99
C GLY A 38 5.76 -13.79 19.58
N VAL A 39 5.22 -14.76 18.80
CA VAL A 39 5.82 -15.19 17.53
C VAL A 39 5.14 -14.54 16.31
N THR A 40 3.86 -14.15 16.42
CA THR A 40 3.13 -13.58 15.28
C THR A 40 3.74 -12.23 14.87
N PRO A 41 4.15 -12.06 13.60
CA PRO A 41 4.70 -10.81 13.10
C PRO A 41 3.69 -9.67 13.22
N ARG A 42 4.18 -8.49 13.61
CA ARG A 42 3.36 -7.27 13.72
C ARG A 42 3.56 -6.40 12.52
N GLU A 43 2.47 -6.01 11.89
CA GLU A 43 2.47 -5.18 10.70
C GLU A 43 1.45 -4.06 10.81
N GLU A 44 1.66 -2.98 10.07
CA GLU A 44 0.71 -1.88 10.09
C GLU A 44 -0.57 -2.23 9.32
N GLU A 45 -0.40 -2.78 8.12
CA GLU A 45 -1.47 -3.19 7.22
C GLU A 45 -1.31 -4.68 6.86
N PRO A 46 -2.40 -5.37 6.48
CA PRO A 46 -2.31 -6.74 5.98
C PRO A 46 -1.40 -6.84 4.76
N GLN A 47 -0.59 -7.88 4.70
CA GLN A 47 0.20 -8.15 3.50
C GLN A 47 -0.72 -8.66 2.39
N ILE A 48 -0.85 -7.86 1.33
CA ILE A 48 -1.56 -8.25 0.13
C ILE A 48 -0.53 -8.72 -0.88
N ASN A 49 -0.65 -9.95 -1.34
CA ASN A 49 0.21 -10.49 -2.39
C ASN A 49 -0.15 -9.85 -3.74
N VAL A 50 0.21 -8.59 -3.90
CA VAL A 50 0.19 -7.88 -5.19
C VAL A 50 1.60 -7.92 -5.74
N THR A 51 1.77 -8.64 -6.84
CA THR A 51 3.03 -8.70 -7.58
C THR A 51 2.92 -7.81 -8.80
N MET A 52 3.79 -6.82 -8.87
CA MET A 52 3.98 -5.97 -10.04
C MET A 52 5.41 -6.15 -10.53
N ALA A 53 5.64 -6.01 -11.83
CA ALA A 53 6.98 -6.01 -12.38
C ALA A 53 7.07 -4.99 -13.51
N ASN A 54 8.11 -4.15 -13.45
CA ASN A 54 8.43 -3.26 -14.55
C ASN A 54 9.45 -3.95 -15.47
N VAL A 55 9.12 -4.03 -16.73
CA VAL A 55 10.01 -4.47 -17.80
C VAL A 55 10.45 -3.22 -18.56
N LEU A 56 11.70 -2.84 -18.38
CA LEU A 56 12.30 -1.64 -18.98
C LEU A 56 13.09 -2.07 -20.20
N VAL A 57 12.76 -1.53 -21.36
CA VAL A 57 13.50 -1.79 -22.62
C VAL A 57 14.07 -0.49 -23.14
N PRO A 58 15.36 -0.21 -22.91
CA PRO A 58 16.00 0.95 -23.47
C PRO A 58 16.16 0.80 -25.00
N PHE A 59 15.80 1.84 -25.72
CA PHE A 59 15.97 1.94 -27.18
C PHE A 59 16.61 3.30 -27.52
N PRO A 60 17.91 3.46 -27.28
CA PRO A 60 18.59 4.74 -27.39
C PRO A 60 18.40 5.42 -28.76
N GLY A 61 17.96 6.68 -28.72
CA GLY A 61 17.76 7.49 -29.93
C GLY A 61 16.44 7.25 -30.67
N ALA A 62 15.62 6.29 -30.24
CA ALA A 62 14.33 6.04 -30.85
C ALA A 62 13.30 7.13 -30.50
N SER A 63 12.43 7.46 -31.46
CA SER A 63 11.27 8.31 -31.23
C SER A 63 10.21 7.58 -30.40
N VAL A 64 9.25 8.30 -29.79
CA VAL A 64 8.13 7.70 -29.07
C VAL A 64 7.36 6.72 -29.94
N ARG A 65 7.16 7.08 -31.20
CA ARG A 65 6.49 6.22 -32.20
C ARG A 65 7.24 4.91 -32.44
N ASP A 66 8.58 5.00 -32.62
CA ASP A 66 9.41 3.80 -32.82
C ASP A 66 9.38 2.90 -31.60
N VAL A 67 9.48 3.49 -30.39
CA VAL A 67 9.38 2.76 -29.12
C VAL A 67 8.01 2.08 -28.98
N GLU A 68 6.93 2.77 -29.32
CA GLU A 68 5.58 2.21 -29.26
C GLU A 68 5.42 1.04 -30.24
N GLN A 69 5.73 1.28 -31.54
CA GLN A 69 5.45 0.32 -32.60
C GLN A 69 6.38 -0.89 -32.58
N MET A 70 7.67 -0.67 -32.30
CA MET A 70 8.69 -1.72 -32.42
C MET A 70 8.97 -2.43 -31.10
N VAL A 71 8.61 -1.85 -29.96
CA VAL A 71 8.91 -2.42 -28.64
C VAL A 71 7.64 -2.63 -27.82
N ALA A 72 6.86 -1.57 -27.52
CA ALA A 72 5.76 -1.66 -26.57
C ALA A 72 4.62 -2.56 -27.06
N ILE A 73 4.14 -2.38 -28.29
CA ILE A 73 3.04 -3.18 -28.87
C ILE A 73 3.42 -4.68 -28.95
N PRO A 74 4.57 -5.07 -29.50
CA PRO A 74 4.98 -6.48 -29.47
C PRO A 74 5.15 -7.03 -28.04
N ALA A 75 5.72 -6.24 -27.12
CA ALA A 75 5.87 -6.63 -25.73
C ALA A 75 4.53 -6.90 -25.06
N GLU A 76 3.54 -6.01 -25.24
CA GLU A 76 2.19 -6.20 -24.70
C GLU A 76 1.55 -7.51 -25.19
N GLN A 77 1.71 -7.84 -26.46
CA GLN A 77 1.20 -9.10 -27.04
C GLN A 77 1.85 -10.32 -26.41
N VAL A 78 3.15 -10.26 -26.13
CA VAL A 78 3.88 -11.35 -25.48
C VAL A 78 3.49 -11.45 -24.01
N LEU A 79 3.47 -10.32 -23.29
CA LEU A 79 3.19 -10.29 -21.86
C LEU A 79 1.74 -10.65 -21.53
N SER A 80 0.78 -10.26 -22.36
CA SER A 80 -0.64 -10.57 -22.14
C SER A 80 -0.99 -12.07 -22.16
N LYS A 81 -0.10 -12.93 -22.70
CA LYS A 81 -0.26 -14.39 -22.70
C LYS A 81 0.00 -15.03 -21.34
N ILE A 82 0.64 -14.32 -20.41
CA ILE A 82 1.05 -14.88 -19.11
C ILE A 82 -0.18 -15.17 -18.26
N ALA A 83 -0.30 -16.41 -17.79
CA ALA A 83 -1.40 -16.81 -16.93
C ALA A 83 -1.34 -16.08 -15.57
N GLY A 84 -2.47 -15.53 -15.15
CA GLY A 84 -2.59 -14.81 -13.88
C GLY A 84 -2.29 -13.31 -13.96
N ILE A 85 -2.10 -12.75 -15.15
CA ILE A 85 -2.04 -11.29 -15.33
C ILE A 85 -3.43 -10.69 -15.15
N GLU A 86 -3.48 -9.53 -14.50
CA GLU A 86 -4.65 -8.68 -14.37
C GLU A 86 -4.62 -7.56 -15.41
N HIS A 87 -3.52 -6.80 -15.44
CA HIS A 87 -3.32 -5.70 -16.38
C HIS A 87 -1.89 -5.63 -16.88
N VAL A 88 -1.73 -5.18 -18.11
CA VAL A 88 -0.46 -4.76 -18.71
C VAL A 88 -0.57 -3.29 -19.10
N TYR A 89 0.20 -2.46 -18.42
CA TYR A 89 0.35 -1.05 -18.78
C TYR A 89 1.65 -0.87 -19.56
N SER A 90 1.67 -0.03 -20.55
CA SER A 90 2.90 0.40 -21.19
C SER A 90 2.97 1.91 -21.35
N VAL A 91 4.19 2.43 -21.23
CA VAL A 91 4.51 3.84 -21.45
C VAL A 91 5.68 3.90 -22.41
N SER A 92 5.44 4.47 -23.58
CA SER A 92 6.47 4.74 -24.59
C SER A 92 6.96 6.18 -24.42
N ARG A 93 8.26 6.32 -24.16
CA ARG A 93 8.98 7.60 -24.06
C ARG A 93 10.12 7.62 -25.07
N PRO A 94 10.68 8.80 -25.41
CA PRO A 94 11.86 8.82 -26.27
C PRO A 94 12.98 7.94 -25.69
N GLY A 95 13.40 6.93 -26.44
CA GLY A 95 14.49 6.05 -26.05
C GLY A 95 14.18 4.98 -25.00
N LEU A 96 12.94 4.83 -24.52
CA LEU A 96 12.61 3.90 -23.42
C LEU A 96 11.16 3.41 -23.50
N ALA A 97 10.95 2.11 -23.51
CA ALA A 97 9.67 1.49 -23.21
C ALA A 97 9.64 1.00 -21.77
N ILE A 98 8.55 1.28 -21.06
CA ILE A 98 8.28 0.81 -19.69
C ILE A 98 6.99 0.01 -19.74
N MET A 99 7.06 -1.30 -19.57
CA MET A 99 5.87 -2.13 -19.41
C MET A 99 5.71 -2.49 -17.94
N THR A 100 4.55 -2.24 -17.38
CA THR A 100 4.19 -2.63 -16.02
C THR A 100 3.21 -3.78 -16.07
N VAL A 101 3.66 -4.94 -15.63
CA VAL A 101 2.85 -6.15 -15.55
C VAL A 101 2.30 -6.27 -14.14
N GLN A 102 0.98 -6.22 -14.01
CA GLN A 102 0.26 -6.41 -12.76
C GLN A 102 -0.38 -7.80 -12.75
N PHE A 103 -0.04 -8.60 -11.74
CA PHE A 103 -0.62 -9.92 -11.57
C PHE A 103 -1.88 -9.84 -10.69
N LYS A 104 -2.81 -10.77 -10.94
CA LYS A 104 -4.00 -10.93 -10.11
C LYS A 104 -3.63 -11.15 -8.66
N VAL A 105 -4.42 -10.58 -7.78
CA VAL A 105 -4.25 -10.73 -6.34
C VAL A 105 -4.29 -12.21 -5.95
N GLY A 106 -3.34 -12.62 -5.09
CA GLY A 106 -3.22 -13.99 -4.63
C GLY A 106 -2.32 -14.88 -5.50
N VAL A 107 -1.81 -14.41 -6.63
CA VAL A 107 -0.77 -15.13 -7.37
C VAL A 107 0.55 -15.06 -6.59
N PRO A 108 1.16 -16.20 -6.23
CA PRO A 108 2.42 -16.20 -5.49
C PRO A 108 3.51 -15.44 -6.25
N ARG A 109 4.26 -14.59 -5.55
CA ARG A 109 5.30 -13.73 -6.17
C ARG A 109 6.32 -14.53 -6.96
N ILE A 110 6.74 -15.67 -6.44
CA ILE A 110 7.75 -16.54 -7.11
C ILE A 110 7.19 -17.04 -8.44
N ASP A 111 5.95 -17.56 -8.44
CA ASP A 111 5.31 -18.08 -9.66
C ASP A 111 5.10 -17.00 -10.69
N ALA A 112 4.67 -15.80 -10.26
CA ALA A 112 4.50 -14.64 -11.13
C ALA A 112 5.81 -14.26 -11.82
N LEU A 113 6.92 -14.20 -11.07
CA LEU A 113 8.22 -13.83 -11.60
C LEU A 113 8.81 -14.92 -12.50
N VAL A 114 8.66 -16.19 -12.15
CA VAL A 114 9.11 -17.30 -13.01
C VAL A 114 8.38 -17.24 -14.35
N ARG A 115 7.04 -17.13 -14.33
CA ARG A 115 6.24 -17.01 -15.57
C ARG A 115 6.67 -15.83 -16.41
N LEU A 116 6.91 -14.66 -15.77
CA LEU A 116 7.34 -13.46 -16.47
C LEU A 116 8.72 -13.64 -17.15
N HIS A 117 9.70 -14.16 -16.40
CA HIS A 117 11.05 -14.42 -16.92
C HIS A 117 11.03 -15.46 -18.03
N ASP A 118 10.30 -16.55 -17.86
CA ASP A 118 10.20 -17.60 -18.87
C ASP A 118 9.56 -17.08 -20.15
N THR A 119 8.42 -16.37 -20.03
CA THR A 119 7.75 -15.79 -21.21
C THR A 119 8.64 -14.81 -21.98
N ILE A 120 9.41 -13.95 -21.29
CA ILE A 120 10.32 -13.03 -21.96
C ILE A 120 11.46 -13.78 -22.64
N ARG A 121 11.99 -14.85 -22.03
CA ARG A 121 13.07 -15.66 -22.59
C ARG A 121 12.63 -16.56 -23.74
N GLU A 122 11.43 -17.12 -23.66
CA GLU A 122 10.87 -17.97 -24.71
C GLU A 122 10.56 -17.18 -26.01
N ASN A 123 10.26 -15.90 -25.87
CA ASN A 123 9.87 -15.02 -26.99
C ASN A 123 10.93 -13.94 -27.26
N THR A 124 12.22 -14.25 -27.22
CA THR A 124 13.30 -13.26 -27.47
C THR A 124 13.25 -12.66 -28.86
N ASP A 125 12.55 -13.28 -29.80
CA ASP A 125 12.32 -12.85 -31.18
C ASP A 125 11.39 -11.63 -31.28
N TRP A 126 10.66 -11.25 -30.22
CA TRP A 126 9.89 -10.00 -30.22
C TRP A 126 10.77 -8.73 -30.26
N LEU A 127 12.07 -8.86 -29.92
CA LEU A 127 13.11 -7.83 -30.11
C LEU A 127 14.15 -8.33 -31.09
N PRO A 128 14.00 -8.11 -32.39
CA PRO A 128 14.93 -8.58 -33.42
C PRO A 128 16.36 -8.11 -33.16
N ALA A 129 17.32 -9.01 -33.30
CA ALA A 129 18.74 -8.66 -33.23
C ALA A 129 19.08 -7.55 -34.24
N GLY A 130 19.78 -6.51 -33.80
CA GLY A 130 20.13 -5.36 -34.64
C GLY A 130 19.11 -4.23 -34.64
N LEU A 131 17.98 -4.34 -33.95
CA LEU A 131 17.03 -3.24 -33.76
C LEU A 131 17.66 -2.03 -33.04
N GLY A 132 18.70 -2.28 -32.21
CA GLY A 132 19.38 -1.24 -31.43
C GLY A 132 18.83 -1.09 -30.01
N THR A 133 17.93 -1.97 -29.59
CA THR A 133 17.46 -2.05 -28.21
C THR A 133 18.50 -2.72 -27.32
N LEU A 134 18.52 -2.34 -26.05
CA LEU A 134 19.24 -3.09 -25.02
C LEU A 134 18.36 -4.20 -24.45
N GLU A 135 19.00 -5.14 -23.74
CA GLU A 135 18.26 -6.24 -23.09
C GLU A 135 17.19 -5.71 -22.13
N PRO A 136 16.01 -6.36 -22.08
CA PRO A 136 14.95 -6.00 -21.14
C PRO A 136 15.41 -6.16 -19.68
N LEU A 137 15.28 -5.10 -18.91
CA LEU A 137 15.58 -5.08 -17.49
C LEU A 137 14.30 -5.30 -16.69
N ILE A 138 14.17 -6.44 -16.01
CA ILE A 138 13.01 -6.78 -15.20
C ILE A 138 13.24 -6.33 -13.77
N LYS A 139 12.36 -5.46 -13.27
CA LYS A 139 12.38 -4.93 -11.90
C LYS A 139 11.08 -5.32 -11.20
N PRO A 140 11.07 -6.45 -10.45
CA PRO A 140 9.90 -6.81 -9.68
C PRO A 140 9.70 -5.85 -8.51
N LYS A 141 8.44 -5.56 -8.19
CA LYS A 141 8.02 -4.74 -7.07
C LYS A 141 6.87 -5.42 -6.33
N GLY A 142 6.89 -5.32 -5.01
CA GLY A 142 5.85 -5.85 -4.13
C GLY A 142 5.86 -5.15 -2.79
N ILE A 143 4.97 -5.57 -1.89
CA ILE A 143 4.83 -4.98 -0.56
C ILE A 143 6.13 -5.00 0.25
N ASP A 144 6.94 -6.06 0.09
CA ASP A 144 8.22 -6.19 0.79
C ASP A 144 9.29 -5.19 0.31
N ASP A 145 9.06 -4.49 -0.81
CA ASP A 145 9.97 -3.46 -1.30
C ASP A 145 9.69 -2.08 -0.68
N VAL A 146 8.65 -1.96 0.16
CA VAL A 146 8.35 -0.75 0.91
C VAL A 146 9.27 -0.68 2.13
N PRO A 147 10.07 0.40 2.28
CA PRO A 147 10.95 0.56 3.43
C PRO A 147 10.18 0.64 4.75
N ILE A 148 10.57 -0.19 5.71
CA ILE A 148 10.02 -0.15 7.08
C ILE A 148 10.71 0.90 7.93
N LEU A 149 11.94 1.26 7.57
CA LEU A 149 12.74 2.24 8.29
C LEU A 149 13.42 3.17 7.28
N ALA A 150 13.42 4.47 7.56
CA ALA A 150 14.21 5.47 6.85
C ALA A 150 15.05 6.26 7.87
N LEU A 151 16.35 6.37 7.57
CA LEU A 151 17.33 7.05 8.38
C LEU A 151 17.90 8.21 7.55
N THR A 152 17.72 9.42 8.00
CA THR A 152 18.25 10.60 7.31
C THR A 152 19.49 11.12 8.04
N LEU A 153 20.61 11.16 7.33
CA LEU A 153 21.89 11.65 7.80
C LEU A 153 22.03 13.12 7.39
N HIS A 154 22.37 13.98 8.33
CA HIS A 154 22.72 15.37 8.05
C HIS A 154 23.85 15.82 8.96
N SER A 155 24.56 16.89 8.59
CA SER A 155 25.58 17.48 9.44
C SER A 155 24.96 18.33 10.55
N LYS A 156 25.50 18.29 11.74
CA LYS A 156 25.14 19.20 12.84
C LYS A 156 25.59 20.66 12.59
N GLY A 157 26.53 20.85 11.69
CA GLY A 157 27.05 22.12 11.21
C GLY A 157 27.07 22.18 9.69
N ALA A 158 27.85 23.10 9.12
CA ALA A 158 28.04 23.21 7.67
C ALA A 158 29.29 22.47 7.15
N ASP A 159 29.86 21.58 7.95
CA ASP A 159 31.18 21.02 7.71
C ASP A 159 31.18 19.84 6.72
N HIS A 160 30.02 19.17 6.52
CA HIS A 160 29.88 18.08 5.59
C HIS A 160 28.90 18.42 4.47
N THR A 161 29.33 18.15 3.26
CA THR A 161 28.50 18.26 2.06
C THR A 161 27.67 16.98 1.85
N ALA A 162 26.66 17.05 0.97
CA ALA A 162 25.88 15.87 0.57
C ALA A 162 26.77 14.73 0.02
N TYR A 163 27.93 15.06 -0.55
CA TYR A 163 28.95 14.09 -1.01
C TYR A 163 29.61 13.34 0.15
N ASP A 164 29.96 14.05 1.22
CA ASP A 164 30.59 13.42 2.39
C ASP A 164 29.58 12.54 3.13
N LEU A 165 28.34 13.01 3.27
CA LEU A 165 27.23 12.24 3.86
C LEU A 165 26.91 10.99 3.07
N GLU A 166 26.95 11.05 1.71
CA GLU A 166 26.75 9.86 0.86
C GLU A 166 27.83 8.80 1.14
N ARG A 167 29.09 9.20 1.31
CA ARG A 167 30.18 8.27 1.62
C ARG A 167 30.01 7.59 2.98
N VAL A 168 29.55 8.33 3.98
CA VAL A 168 29.20 7.77 5.30
C VAL A 168 28.05 6.78 5.15
N ALA A 169 26.96 7.17 4.48
CA ALA A 169 25.79 6.33 4.27
C ALA A 169 26.14 5.02 3.53
N VAL A 170 26.92 5.11 2.45
CA VAL A 170 27.40 3.94 1.69
C VAL A 170 28.25 3.01 2.55
N SER A 171 29.06 3.58 3.45
CA SER A 171 29.87 2.76 4.38
C SER A 171 28.97 1.98 5.35
N MET A 172 27.89 2.59 5.82
CA MET A 172 26.91 1.97 6.72
C MET A 172 26.11 0.84 6.05
N GLU A 173 25.83 0.92 4.75
CA GLU A 173 24.93 -0.04 4.05
C GLU A 173 25.30 -1.51 4.32
N SER A 174 26.58 -1.87 4.28
CA SER A 174 27.04 -3.25 4.49
C SER A 174 26.77 -3.75 5.91
N ASP A 175 26.95 -2.88 6.88
CA ASP A 175 26.72 -3.19 8.29
C ASP A 175 25.24 -3.34 8.58
N LEU A 176 24.42 -2.42 8.05
CA LEU A 176 22.97 -2.50 8.19
C LEU A 176 22.38 -3.71 7.42
N LYS A 177 22.98 -4.07 6.28
CA LYS A 177 22.55 -5.24 5.50
C LYS A 177 22.82 -6.58 6.22
N ARG A 178 23.83 -6.63 7.11
CA ARG A 178 24.13 -7.79 7.94
C ARG A 178 23.14 -8.03 9.07
N VAL A 179 22.35 -7.02 9.42
CA VAL A 179 21.33 -7.17 10.46
C VAL A 179 20.30 -8.21 10.03
N ASN A 180 20.01 -9.15 10.92
CA ASN A 180 19.08 -10.24 10.61
C ASN A 180 17.70 -9.70 10.26
N GLY A 181 17.05 -10.30 9.27
CA GLY A 181 15.73 -9.87 8.78
C GLY A 181 15.76 -8.70 7.78
N THR A 182 16.91 -8.04 7.58
CA THR A 182 17.06 -6.98 6.58
C THR A 182 17.12 -7.57 5.17
N ARG A 183 16.32 -7.01 4.24
CA ARG A 183 16.31 -7.42 2.83
C ARG A 183 17.18 -6.50 1.99
N ASP A 184 16.82 -5.22 1.87
CA ASP A 184 17.57 -4.24 1.09
C ASP A 184 17.87 -3.00 1.92
N VAL A 185 19.05 -2.43 1.68
CA VAL A 185 19.49 -1.15 2.23
C VAL A 185 19.91 -0.28 1.06
N VAL A 186 19.26 0.85 0.86
CA VAL A 186 19.47 1.72 -0.30
C VAL A 186 19.69 3.14 0.17
N THR A 187 20.77 3.75 -0.31
CA THR A 187 21.10 5.16 -0.07
C THR A 187 20.45 6.06 -1.13
N LEU A 188 19.70 7.06 -0.70
CA LEU A 188 19.05 8.08 -1.51
C LEU A 188 19.66 9.45 -1.20
N GLY A 189 20.06 10.15 -2.25
CA GLY A 189 20.69 11.48 -2.12
C GLY A 189 22.21 11.42 -2.28
N GLY A 190 22.82 12.58 -2.28
CA GLY A 190 24.24 12.77 -2.50
C GLY A 190 24.73 12.38 -3.91
N PRO A 191 25.73 13.08 -4.43
CA PRO A 191 26.39 12.71 -5.68
C PRO A 191 27.44 11.62 -5.42
N ARG A 192 27.52 10.64 -6.34
CA ARG A 192 28.50 9.56 -6.25
C ARG A 192 29.92 10.06 -6.54
N ARG A 193 30.91 9.38 -5.98
CA ARG A 193 32.32 9.58 -6.22
C ARG A 193 32.68 9.23 -7.67
N SER A 194 33.48 10.08 -8.33
CA SER A 194 33.97 9.89 -9.69
C SER A 194 35.32 10.58 -9.95
N VAL A 195 36.01 10.15 -11.00
CA VAL A 195 37.07 10.96 -11.61
C VAL A 195 36.45 11.73 -12.76
N ARG A 196 36.29 13.02 -12.59
CA ARG A 196 35.79 13.91 -13.64
C ARG A 196 36.93 14.31 -14.57
N VAL A 197 36.76 14.02 -15.86
CA VAL A 197 37.61 14.47 -16.94
C VAL A 197 36.85 15.53 -17.71
N GLU A 198 37.00 16.78 -17.27
CA GLU A 198 36.32 17.95 -17.85
C GLU A 198 37.01 18.37 -19.13
N LEU A 199 36.33 18.20 -20.24
CA LEU A 199 36.84 18.43 -21.59
C LEU A 199 37.08 19.93 -21.84
N ASP A 200 38.25 20.27 -22.45
CA ASP A 200 38.55 21.60 -22.97
C ASP A 200 38.57 21.54 -24.49
N PRO A 201 37.52 21.99 -25.20
CA PRO A 201 37.45 21.91 -26.67
C PRO A 201 38.59 22.65 -27.34
N ALA A 202 39.03 23.79 -26.82
CA ALA A 202 40.10 24.59 -27.40
C ALA A 202 41.45 23.88 -27.29
N ARG A 203 41.81 23.34 -26.16
CA ARG A 203 43.03 22.56 -25.93
C ARG A 203 43.02 21.24 -26.71
N MET A 204 41.88 20.57 -26.75
CA MET A 204 41.73 19.34 -27.53
C MET A 204 42.01 19.60 -29.02
N ASN A 205 41.41 20.63 -29.61
CA ASN A 205 41.61 20.99 -31.01
C ASN A 205 43.08 21.42 -31.27
N ALA A 206 43.68 22.20 -30.38
CA ALA A 206 45.05 22.64 -30.54
C ALA A 206 46.07 21.48 -30.51
N ASN A 207 45.79 20.43 -29.73
CA ASN A 207 46.61 19.22 -29.65
C ASN A 207 46.20 18.12 -30.61
N GLY A 208 45.18 18.34 -31.41
CA GLY A 208 44.71 17.33 -32.37
C GLY A 208 44.01 16.12 -31.75
N VAL A 209 43.39 16.26 -30.59
CA VAL A 209 42.77 15.17 -29.79
C VAL A 209 41.26 15.24 -29.92
N THR A 210 40.63 14.08 -30.02
CA THR A 210 39.15 13.90 -30.05
C THR A 210 38.67 13.19 -28.80
N VAL A 211 37.37 13.25 -28.52
CA VAL A 211 36.74 12.48 -27.40
C VAL A 211 36.96 10.98 -27.59
N ALA A 212 36.95 10.49 -28.81
CA ALA A 212 37.23 9.09 -29.13
C ALA A 212 38.67 8.67 -28.76
N ASP A 213 39.63 9.59 -28.89
CA ASP A 213 41.03 9.31 -28.48
C ASP A 213 41.14 9.22 -26.96
N LEU A 214 40.46 10.11 -26.21
CA LEU A 214 40.40 10.06 -24.74
C LEU A 214 39.77 8.76 -24.25
N ARG A 215 38.63 8.38 -24.83
CA ARG A 215 37.95 7.12 -24.55
C ARG A 215 38.88 5.92 -24.76
N ARG A 216 39.52 5.86 -25.91
CA ARG A 216 40.43 4.78 -26.25
C ARG A 216 41.63 4.71 -25.30
N ALA A 217 42.20 5.85 -24.94
CA ALA A 217 43.30 5.90 -24.00
C ALA A 217 42.92 5.34 -22.63
N LEU A 218 41.76 5.77 -22.08
CA LEU A 218 41.22 5.26 -20.81
C LEU A 218 40.94 3.77 -20.84
N GLN A 219 40.31 3.28 -21.90
CA GLN A 219 39.96 1.87 -22.04
C GLN A 219 41.16 0.96 -22.23
N SER A 220 42.15 1.39 -23.05
CA SER A 220 43.35 0.61 -23.29
C SER A 220 44.35 0.58 -22.12
N ALA A 221 44.40 1.67 -21.37
CA ALA A 221 45.30 1.72 -20.19
C ALA A 221 44.72 1.01 -18.97
N ASN A 222 43.40 0.81 -18.91
CA ASN A 222 42.75 0.16 -17.76
C ASN A 222 42.53 -1.33 -18.02
N MET A 223 43.66 -2.05 -18.25
CA MET A 223 43.67 -3.47 -18.53
C MET A 223 44.79 -4.15 -17.71
N GLY A 224 44.42 -5.11 -16.91
CA GLY A 224 45.34 -5.99 -16.20
C GLY A 224 44.87 -7.45 -16.35
N MET A 225 45.81 -8.36 -16.53
CA MET A 225 45.47 -9.79 -16.64
C MET A 225 46.61 -10.67 -16.13
N PRO A 226 46.31 -11.85 -15.58
CA PRO A 226 47.33 -12.85 -15.34
C PRO A 226 47.91 -13.35 -16.67
N VAL A 227 49.22 -13.34 -16.75
CA VAL A 227 49.95 -13.74 -17.99
C VAL A 227 50.30 -15.24 -17.93
N GLY A 228 50.44 -15.80 -16.75
CA GLY A 228 50.75 -17.20 -16.52
C GLY A 228 51.76 -17.37 -15.39
N GLU A 229 52.47 -18.52 -15.40
CA GLU A 229 53.50 -18.83 -14.40
C GLU A 229 54.88 -18.89 -15.05
N ALA A 230 55.85 -18.20 -14.47
CA ALA A 230 57.27 -18.32 -14.80
C ALA A 230 57.89 -19.35 -13.86
N ILE A 231 58.44 -20.45 -14.42
CA ILE A 231 59.10 -21.47 -13.62
C ILE A 231 60.59 -21.20 -13.61
N SER A 232 61.14 -20.88 -12.44
CA SER A 232 62.57 -20.64 -12.25
C SER A 232 62.98 -21.13 -10.88
N ALA A 233 64.20 -21.75 -10.77
CA ALA A 233 64.76 -22.26 -9.54
C ALA A 233 63.78 -23.20 -8.78
N ASN A 234 63.04 -24.03 -9.47
CA ASN A 234 62.07 -24.97 -8.96
C ASN A 234 60.90 -24.31 -8.21
N ARG A 235 60.56 -23.08 -8.60
CA ARG A 235 59.42 -22.29 -8.09
C ARG A 235 58.58 -21.81 -9.27
N ALA A 236 57.27 -21.94 -9.15
CA ALA A 236 56.33 -21.31 -10.03
C ALA A 236 56.01 -19.89 -9.46
N VAL A 237 56.29 -18.89 -10.25
CA VAL A 237 56.02 -17.48 -9.92
C VAL A 237 54.87 -17.03 -10.78
N TRP A 238 53.79 -16.61 -10.17
CA TRP A 238 52.64 -16.04 -10.85
C TRP A 238 53.01 -14.71 -11.48
N VAL A 239 52.74 -14.54 -12.75
CA VAL A 239 53.09 -13.34 -13.52
C VAL A 239 51.80 -12.67 -13.97
N GLU A 240 51.70 -11.37 -13.65
CA GLU A 240 50.62 -10.49 -14.06
C GLU A 240 51.17 -9.34 -14.91
N ALA A 241 50.38 -8.88 -15.86
CA ALA A 241 50.65 -7.70 -16.65
C ALA A 241 49.52 -6.68 -16.44
N GLY A 242 49.85 -5.44 -16.27
CA GLY A 242 49.06 -4.27 -15.93
C GLY A 242 50.00 -3.21 -15.36
N PRO A 243 49.53 -2.31 -14.51
CA PRO A 243 48.34 -2.32 -13.64
C PRO A 243 47.08 -1.67 -14.25
N PHE A 244 46.02 -1.76 -13.50
CA PHE A 244 44.83 -0.93 -13.72
C PHE A 244 45.06 0.53 -13.28
N LEU A 245 44.16 1.44 -13.63
CA LEU A 245 44.13 2.79 -13.14
C LEU A 245 43.59 2.82 -11.69
N GLU A 246 44.36 3.29 -10.74
CA GLU A 246 44.03 3.28 -9.31
C GLU A 246 43.76 4.69 -8.76
N SER A 247 44.23 5.74 -9.43
CA SER A 247 44.10 7.12 -8.96
C SER A 247 43.71 8.10 -10.08
N ALA A 248 43.22 9.29 -9.65
CA ALA A 248 42.99 10.39 -10.58
C ALA A 248 44.32 10.92 -11.19
N GLN A 249 45.43 10.73 -10.51
CA GLN A 249 46.75 11.11 -11.01
C GLN A 249 47.18 10.21 -12.19
N ASP A 250 46.90 8.89 -12.08
CA ASP A 250 47.18 7.95 -13.19
C ASP A 250 46.37 8.33 -14.43
N VAL A 251 45.12 8.75 -14.22
CA VAL A 251 44.31 9.26 -15.32
C VAL A 251 44.84 10.55 -15.89
N ALA A 252 45.30 11.48 -15.07
CA ALA A 252 45.90 12.77 -15.50
C ALA A 252 47.20 12.60 -16.31
N ASP A 253 48.04 11.62 -15.91
CA ASP A 253 49.31 11.33 -16.52
C ASP A 253 49.23 10.39 -17.75
N LEU A 254 48.01 9.97 -18.07
CA LEU A 254 47.82 9.08 -19.19
C LEU A 254 48.17 9.80 -20.54
N VAL A 255 49.02 9.16 -21.33
CA VAL A 255 49.32 9.65 -22.71
C VAL A 255 48.14 9.32 -23.63
N VAL A 256 47.50 10.36 -24.13
CA VAL A 256 46.36 10.25 -25.04
C VAL A 256 46.79 10.08 -26.49
N GLN A 257 47.84 10.78 -26.86
CA GLN A 257 48.37 10.82 -28.22
C GLN A 257 49.84 11.26 -28.22
N VAL A 258 50.56 10.92 -29.27
CA VAL A 258 51.89 11.50 -29.54
C VAL A 258 51.71 12.42 -30.76
N SER A 259 52.00 13.72 -30.58
CA SER A 259 51.92 14.75 -31.61
C SER A 259 53.33 15.32 -31.87
N ASN A 260 53.80 15.24 -33.10
CA ASN A 260 55.13 15.70 -33.50
C ASN A 260 56.28 15.20 -32.58
N GLY A 261 56.21 13.91 -32.17
CA GLY A 261 57.18 13.26 -31.31
C GLY A 261 57.08 13.65 -29.80
N LYS A 262 56.07 14.43 -29.43
CA LYS A 262 55.84 14.82 -28.03
C LYS A 262 54.58 14.13 -27.49
N PRO A 263 54.62 13.55 -26.29
CA PRO A 263 53.44 13.00 -25.66
C PRO A 263 52.44 14.13 -25.29
N VAL A 264 51.17 13.92 -25.56
CA VAL A 264 50.06 14.73 -25.08
C VAL A 264 49.38 13.95 -23.95
N PHE A 265 49.40 14.51 -22.77
CA PHE A 265 48.78 13.90 -21.58
C PHE A 265 47.30 14.28 -21.46
N MET A 266 46.55 13.50 -20.71
CA MET A 266 45.14 13.79 -20.42
C MET A 266 44.97 15.18 -19.78
N ARG A 267 45.88 15.57 -18.87
CA ARG A 267 45.89 16.90 -18.18
C ARG A 267 46.12 18.05 -19.15
N ASP A 268 46.70 17.80 -20.35
CA ASP A 268 46.97 18.85 -21.32
C ASP A 268 45.72 19.26 -22.10
N VAL A 269 44.71 18.34 -22.15
CA VAL A 269 43.51 18.50 -22.95
C VAL A 269 42.23 18.52 -22.15
N ALA A 270 42.30 18.13 -20.88
CA ALA A 270 41.15 18.07 -19.98
C ALA A 270 41.60 18.38 -18.55
N ARG A 271 40.70 18.82 -17.72
CA ARG A 271 40.90 18.95 -16.26
C ARG A 271 40.47 17.67 -15.57
N VAL A 272 41.40 16.99 -14.91
CA VAL A 272 41.14 15.73 -14.19
C VAL A 272 41.02 15.99 -12.68
N GLN A 273 39.91 15.61 -12.10
CA GLN A 273 39.64 15.80 -10.67
C GLN A 273 38.89 14.62 -10.07
N LEU A 274 39.32 14.14 -8.93
CA LEU A 274 38.56 13.23 -8.08
C LEU A 274 37.54 14.05 -7.28
N GLY A 275 36.26 13.65 -7.33
CA GLY A 275 35.22 14.39 -6.60
C GLY A 275 33.82 13.86 -6.90
N PRO A 276 32.80 14.61 -6.54
CA PRO A 276 31.42 14.23 -6.83
C PRO A 276 31.11 14.31 -8.32
N LEU A 277 30.24 13.44 -8.81
CA LEU A 277 29.54 13.62 -10.09
C LEU A 277 28.71 14.92 -10.04
N PRO A 278 28.43 15.55 -11.20
CA PRO A 278 27.45 16.62 -11.27
C PRO A 278 26.14 16.19 -10.62
N ALA A 279 25.55 17.08 -9.81
CA ALA A 279 24.33 16.76 -9.10
C ALA A 279 23.16 16.55 -10.08
N THR A 280 22.52 15.39 -9.99
CA THR A 280 21.28 15.05 -10.71
C THR A 280 20.09 15.01 -9.78
N ARG A 281 20.32 15.18 -8.49
CA ARG A 281 19.35 15.17 -7.41
C ARG A 281 19.88 15.92 -6.20
N TYR A 282 18.97 16.53 -5.45
CA TYR A 282 19.26 17.12 -4.14
C TYR A 282 18.35 16.51 -3.08
N VAL A 283 18.89 16.31 -1.89
CA VAL A 283 18.14 15.87 -0.72
C VAL A 283 18.56 16.70 0.47
N TRP A 284 17.59 17.22 1.21
CA TRP A 284 17.84 17.94 2.45
C TRP A 284 16.82 17.65 3.52
N HIS A 285 17.20 17.90 4.74
CA HIS A 285 16.39 17.77 5.95
C HIS A 285 16.08 19.13 6.52
N GLY A 286 14.80 19.41 6.75
CA GLY A 286 14.34 20.65 7.35
C GLY A 286 13.62 20.40 8.67
N THR A 287 13.87 21.23 9.66
CA THR A 287 13.23 21.19 10.98
C THR A 287 12.13 22.25 11.11
N ALA A 288 11.14 21.99 11.99
CA ALA A 288 10.13 22.99 12.30
C ALA A 288 10.75 24.23 12.95
N HIS A 289 10.08 25.39 12.86
CA HIS A 289 10.53 26.64 13.49
C HIS A 289 10.69 26.50 15.01
N SER A 290 9.90 25.66 15.66
CA SER A 290 10.03 25.32 17.08
C SER A 290 11.34 24.61 17.42
N GLU A 291 12.00 24.00 16.44
CA GLU A 291 13.26 23.26 16.57
C GLU A 291 14.45 23.95 15.86
N GLY A 292 14.28 25.22 15.49
CA GLY A 292 15.33 26.07 14.88
C GLY A 292 15.08 26.44 13.43
N GLY A 293 14.16 25.79 12.70
CA GLY A 293 13.78 26.14 11.33
C GLY A 293 14.93 26.11 10.33
N GLN A 294 15.88 25.18 10.51
CA GLN A 294 17.07 25.05 9.67
C GLN A 294 16.90 23.95 8.63
N GLU A 295 17.48 24.16 7.48
CA GLU A 295 17.63 23.15 6.43
C GLU A 295 19.11 22.75 6.32
N HIS A 296 19.35 21.46 6.21
CA HIS A 296 20.67 20.86 6.07
C HIS A 296 20.70 19.88 4.91
N ASP A 297 21.77 19.90 4.14
CA ASP A 297 22.05 18.85 3.17
C ASP A 297 21.92 17.49 3.84
N ALA A 298 21.28 16.56 3.19
CA ALA A 298 21.02 15.25 3.78
C ALA A 298 21.14 14.09 2.79
N VAL A 299 21.27 12.90 3.35
CA VAL A 299 21.21 11.64 2.63
C VAL A 299 20.33 10.69 3.41
N THR A 300 19.42 10.00 2.74
CA THR A 300 18.49 9.07 3.38
C THR A 300 18.86 7.62 3.06
N ILE A 301 18.99 6.80 4.10
CA ILE A 301 19.11 5.34 3.98
C ILE A 301 17.74 4.74 4.21
N SER A 302 17.24 4.00 3.23
CA SER A 302 15.99 3.23 3.34
C SER A 302 16.30 1.76 3.56
N VAL A 303 15.61 1.14 4.54
CA VAL A 303 15.79 -0.27 4.92
C VAL A 303 14.48 -1.01 4.75
N THR A 304 14.52 -2.11 3.98
CA THR A 304 13.38 -3.03 3.79
C THR A 304 13.60 -4.31 4.59
N LYS A 305 12.53 -5.01 4.93
CA LYS A 305 12.58 -6.30 5.64
C LYS A 305 12.37 -7.48 4.72
N LYS A 306 12.84 -8.67 5.11
CA LYS A 306 12.46 -9.93 4.48
C LYS A 306 11.00 -10.26 4.76
N ALA A 307 10.36 -10.98 3.83
CA ALA A 307 9.00 -11.47 4.03
C ALA A 307 8.90 -12.35 5.29
N GLY A 308 7.82 -12.18 6.07
CA GLY A 308 7.58 -12.93 7.31
C GLY A 308 8.35 -12.43 8.54
N GLU A 309 9.32 -11.53 8.42
CA GLU A 309 10.04 -10.97 9.56
C GLU A 309 9.21 -9.90 10.28
N ASN A 310 9.43 -9.75 11.59
CA ASN A 310 8.75 -8.77 12.40
C ASN A 310 9.38 -7.38 12.21
N ALA A 311 8.61 -6.43 11.70
CA ALA A 311 9.10 -5.09 11.36
C ALA A 311 9.72 -4.35 12.56
N ILE A 312 9.14 -4.48 13.77
CA ILE A 312 9.67 -3.80 14.96
C ILE A 312 11.02 -4.37 15.41
N ASP A 313 11.21 -5.69 15.30
CA ASP A 313 12.44 -6.32 15.75
C ASP A 313 13.58 -6.01 14.77
N VAL A 314 13.31 -6.03 13.46
CA VAL A 314 14.27 -5.61 12.43
C VAL A 314 14.63 -4.13 12.63
N ALA A 315 13.64 -3.24 12.81
CA ALA A 315 13.90 -1.83 13.03
C ALA A 315 14.76 -1.57 14.28
N ARG A 316 14.47 -2.23 15.41
CA ARG A 316 15.27 -2.10 16.64
C ARG A 316 16.70 -2.58 16.44
N SER A 317 16.87 -3.74 15.81
CA SER A 317 18.21 -4.29 15.55
C SER A 317 19.03 -3.39 14.63
N VAL A 318 18.37 -2.78 13.62
CA VAL A 318 19.01 -1.79 12.74
C VAL A 318 19.39 -0.54 13.52
N LEU A 319 18.50 0.01 14.36
CA LEU A 319 18.79 1.19 15.17
C LEU A 319 19.91 0.93 16.19
N GLN A 320 19.89 -0.24 16.83
CA GLN A 320 20.99 -0.64 17.70
C GLN A 320 22.32 -0.70 16.93
N ARG A 321 22.30 -1.25 15.70
CA ARG A 321 23.51 -1.29 14.88
C ARG A 321 23.99 0.12 14.49
N VAL A 322 23.07 1.05 14.20
CA VAL A 322 23.40 2.46 13.97
C VAL A 322 24.10 3.08 15.18
N ASP A 323 23.59 2.83 16.40
CA ASP A 323 24.20 3.32 17.62
C ASP A 323 25.61 2.75 17.85
N GLU A 324 25.86 1.49 17.49
CA GLU A 324 27.18 0.84 17.54
C GLU A 324 28.17 1.43 16.53
N LEU A 325 27.69 2.01 15.42
CA LEU A 325 28.51 2.60 14.37
C LEU A 325 28.89 4.06 14.67
N LYS A 326 28.24 4.72 15.64
CA LYS A 326 28.60 6.09 16.07
C LYS A 326 30.04 6.16 16.62
N GLY A 327 30.77 7.21 16.25
CA GLY A 327 32.15 7.41 16.64
C GLY A 327 33.17 6.53 15.92
N SER A 328 32.73 5.61 15.05
CA SER A 328 33.61 4.76 14.23
C SER A 328 33.38 4.94 12.73
N VAL A 329 32.21 4.54 12.22
CA VAL A 329 31.79 4.72 10.80
C VAL A 329 31.03 6.02 10.62
N ILE A 330 30.22 6.40 11.63
CA ILE A 330 29.46 7.65 11.64
C ILE A 330 30.27 8.67 12.45
N PRO A 331 30.73 9.75 11.84
CA PRO A 331 31.41 10.84 12.55
C PRO A 331 30.51 11.49 13.61
N ASP A 332 31.11 12.06 14.68
CA ASP A 332 30.35 12.64 15.80
C ASP A 332 29.55 13.90 15.43
N ASP A 333 29.92 14.56 14.36
CA ASP A 333 29.27 15.73 13.78
C ASP A 333 28.17 15.40 12.76
N VAL A 334 27.98 14.11 12.42
CA VAL A 334 26.88 13.63 11.60
C VAL A 334 25.77 13.13 12.52
N GLU A 335 24.57 13.68 12.31
CA GLU A 335 23.36 13.24 13.00
C GLU A 335 22.55 12.27 12.12
N VAL A 336 22.03 11.21 12.75
CA VAL A 336 21.15 10.23 12.10
C VAL A 336 19.76 10.35 12.71
N VAL A 337 18.82 10.88 11.94
CA VAL A 337 17.43 11.06 12.33
C VAL A 337 16.58 9.93 11.76
N VAL A 338 15.71 9.37 12.60
CA VAL A 338 14.70 8.37 12.15
C VAL A 338 13.53 9.12 11.54
N THR A 339 13.44 9.10 10.22
CA THR A 339 12.41 9.83 9.48
C THR A 339 11.20 8.96 9.09
N ARG A 340 11.34 7.63 9.22
CA ARG A 340 10.23 6.66 9.13
C ARG A 340 10.54 5.46 10.00
N ASN A 341 9.54 4.98 10.77
CA ASN A 341 9.62 3.72 11.52
C ASN A 341 8.26 3.02 11.56
N TYR A 342 7.96 2.25 10.52
CA TYR A 342 6.72 1.50 10.45
C TYR A 342 6.66 0.33 11.46
N GLY A 343 7.80 -0.17 11.91
CA GLY A 343 7.87 -1.17 12.97
C GLY A 343 7.30 -0.63 14.29
N GLU A 344 7.69 0.58 14.69
CA GLU A 344 7.17 1.22 15.89
C GLU A 344 5.69 1.57 15.75
N THR A 345 5.27 2.13 14.60
CA THR A 345 3.87 2.44 14.32
C THR A 345 2.99 1.19 14.39
N ALA A 346 3.43 0.07 13.82
CA ALA A 346 2.72 -1.21 13.88
C ALA A 346 2.61 -1.73 15.31
N ASN A 347 3.69 -1.65 16.08
CA ASN A 347 3.72 -2.08 17.48
C ASN A 347 2.79 -1.23 18.36
N ASP A 348 2.78 0.09 18.17
CA ASP A 348 1.91 0.99 18.94
C ASP A 348 0.44 0.80 18.60
N LYS A 349 0.12 0.56 17.33
CA LYS A 349 -1.24 0.18 16.92
C LYS A 349 -1.64 -1.15 17.55
N ALA A 350 -0.77 -2.17 17.49
CA ALA A 350 -1.03 -3.46 18.11
C ALA A 350 -1.26 -3.34 19.62
N LYS A 351 -0.42 -2.58 20.35
CA LYS A 351 -0.60 -2.34 21.78
C LYS A 351 -1.92 -1.65 22.10
N LYS A 352 -2.27 -0.58 21.36
CA LYS A 352 -3.54 0.16 21.58
C LYS A 352 -4.76 -0.72 21.31
N LEU A 353 -4.70 -1.56 20.28
CA LEU A 353 -5.79 -2.48 19.96
C LEU A 353 -5.90 -3.62 20.98
N ILE A 354 -4.78 -4.16 21.49
CA ILE A 354 -4.77 -5.12 22.60
C ILE A 354 -5.36 -4.49 23.87
N GLN A 355 -5.04 -3.23 24.17
CA GLN A 355 -5.66 -2.50 25.30
C GLN A 355 -7.17 -2.37 25.12
N LYS A 356 -7.66 -2.05 23.92
CA LYS A 356 -9.10 -1.99 23.61
C LYS A 356 -9.76 -3.38 23.73
N LEU A 357 -9.07 -4.43 23.30
CA LEU A 357 -9.49 -5.81 23.42
C LEU A 357 -9.66 -6.19 24.91
N LEU A 358 -8.68 -5.87 25.76
CA LEU A 358 -8.74 -6.09 27.21
C LEU A 358 -9.86 -5.27 27.85
N PHE A 359 -10.05 -4.01 27.45
CA PHE A 359 -11.14 -3.17 27.93
C PHE A 359 -12.52 -3.73 27.55
N ALA A 360 -12.70 -4.19 26.30
CA ALA A 360 -13.94 -4.81 25.85
C ALA A 360 -14.24 -6.09 26.66
N THR A 361 -13.24 -6.96 26.83
CA THR A 361 -13.36 -8.17 27.66
C THR A 361 -13.72 -7.83 29.10
N ALA A 362 -13.03 -6.85 29.70
CA ALA A 362 -13.33 -6.41 31.08
C ALA A 362 -14.73 -5.83 31.20
N SER A 363 -15.21 -5.10 30.19
CA SER A 363 -16.58 -4.54 30.21
C SER A 363 -17.64 -5.63 30.18
N VAL A 364 -17.45 -6.68 29.40
CA VAL A 364 -18.37 -7.83 29.34
C VAL A 364 -18.33 -8.59 30.66
N VAL A 365 -17.15 -8.87 31.21
CA VAL A 365 -16.98 -9.55 32.49
C VAL A 365 -17.65 -8.74 33.64
N ALA A 366 -17.52 -7.40 33.60
CA ALA A 366 -18.20 -6.53 34.55
C ALA A 366 -19.73 -6.60 34.39
N LEU A 367 -20.26 -6.63 33.16
CA LEU A 367 -21.70 -6.81 32.96
C LEU A 367 -22.20 -8.11 33.55
N VAL A 368 -21.52 -9.23 33.25
CA VAL A 368 -21.87 -10.56 33.83
C VAL A 368 -21.73 -10.55 35.36
N PHE A 369 -20.76 -9.83 35.93
CA PHE A 369 -20.60 -9.67 37.37
C PHE A 369 -21.83 -9.02 38.01
N PHE A 370 -22.39 -7.99 37.41
CA PHE A 370 -23.57 -7.29 37.94
C PHE A 370 -24.87 -8.06 37.73
N THR A 371 -24.95 -8.90 36.68
CA THR A 371 -26.18 -9.65 36.37
C THR A 371 -26.25 -11.02 37.01
N LEU A 372 -25.18 -11.82 36.95
CA LEU A 372 -25.16 -13.22 37.40
C LEU A 372 -24.33 -13.44 38.67
N GLY A 373 -23.29 -12.65 38.88
CA GLY A 373 -22.50 -12.71 40.11
C GLY A 373 -20.98 -12.92 39.86
N ARG A 374 -20.20 -12.94 40.96
CA ARG A 374 -18.73 -12.93 40.95
C ARG A 374 -18.12 -14.20 40.36
N ARG A 375 -18.74 -15.33 40.57
CA ARG A 375 -18.22 -16.65 40.18
C ARG A 375 -18.51 -16.92 38.71
N GLU A 376 -19.71 -16.63 38.32
CA GLU A 376 -20.20 -16.70 36.97
C GLU A 376 -19.37 -15.79 36.07
N ALA A 377 -19.11 -14.55 36.48
CA ALA A 377 -18.23 -13.61 35.80
C ALA A 377 -16.80 -14.13 35.67
N ALA A 378 -16.25 -14.81 36.68
CA ALA A 378 -14.93 -15.41 36.61
C ALA A 378 -14.87 -16.57 35.60
N ILE A 379 -15.91 -17.41 35.56
CA ILE A 379 -16.01 -18.53 34.59
C ILE A 379 -16.08 -17.98 33.18
N VAL A 380 -16.99 -17.06 32.90
CA VAL A 380 -17.16 -16.43 31.57
C VAL A 380 -15.88 -15.72 31.17
N GLY A 381 -15.26 -14.92 32.04
CA GLY A 381 -14.01 -14.23 31.76
C GLY A 381 -12.86 -15.18 31.40
N SER A 382 -12.77 -16.31 32.12
CA SER A 382 -11.76 -17.34 31.80
C SER A 382 -12.03 -18.00 30.43
N ALA A 383 -13.28 -18.32 30.12
CA ALA A 383 -13.65 -18.87 28.80
C ALA A 383 -13.32 -17.92 27.66
N VAL A 384 -13.61 -16.62 27.82
CA VAL A 384 -13.31 -15.58 26.82
C VAL A 384 -11.81 -15.46 26.59
N ILE A 385 -11.01 -15.39 27.66
CA ILE A 385 -9.55 -15.32 27.54
C ILE A 385 -9.00 -16.55 26.80
N LEU A 386 -9.49 -17.73 27.13
CA LEU A 386 -9.10 -18.97 26.43
C LEU A 386 -9.49 -18.93 24.96
N THR A 387 -10.71 -18.51 24.64
CA THR A 387 -11.18 -18.40 23.26
C THR A 387 -10.31 -17.44 22.46
N LEU A 388 -10.02 -16.26 23.00
CA LEU A 388 -9.18 -15.28 22.34
C LEU A 388 -7.75 -15.77 22.11
N THR A 389 -7.16 -16.42 23.12
CA THR A 389 -5.78 -16.92 23.00
C THR A 389 -5.66 -18.05 21.98
N VAL A 390 -6.61 -18.98 21.96
CA VAL A 390 -6.62 -20.06 20.96
C VAL A 390 -6.93 -19.53 19.57
N THR A 391 -7.82 -18.53 19.44
CA THR A 391 -8.11 -17.88 18.15
C THR A 391 -6.87 -17.16 17.59
N LEU A 392 -6.08 -16.51 18.46
CA LEU A 392 -4.79 -15.92 18.05
C LEU A 392 -3.81 -16.98 17.51
N PHE A 393 -3.73 -18.12 18.21
CA PHE A 393 -2.90 -19.24 17.74
C PHE A 393 -3.40 -19.79 16.39
N ALA A 394 -4.70 -19.99 16.22
CA ALA A 394 -5.30 -20.44 14.98
C ALA A 394 -5.05 -19.44 13.83
N SER A 395 -5.16 -18.15 14.12
CA SER A 395 -4.86 -17.06 13.19
C SER A 395 -3.40 -17.09 12.72
N TRP A 396 -2.45 -17.27 13.65
CA TRP A 396 -1.03 -17.46 13.31
C TRP A 396 -0.78 -18.73 12.49
N ALA A 397 -1.39 -19.84 12.87
CA ALA A 397 -1.26 -21.12 12.15
C ALA A 397 -1.84 -21.06 10.73
N TRP A 398 -2.84 -20.18 10.51
CA TRP A 398 -3.41 -19.91 9.19
C TRP A 398 -2.49 -19.02 8.33
N GLY A 399 -1.47 -18.38 8.95
CA GLY A 399 -0.52 -17.49 8.27
C GLY A 399 -0.87 -16.00 8.33
N PHE A 400 -1.82 -15.61 9.18
CA PHE A 400 -2.14 -14.20 9.38
C PHE A 400 -1.13 -13.51 10.31
N THR A 401 -0.91 -12.22 10.07
CA THR A 401 -0.08 -11.34 10.91
C THR A 401 -0.95 -10.55 11.89
N LEU A 402 -0.34 -10.04 12.96
CA LEU A 402 -0.99 -9.09 13.86
C LEU A 402 -0.97 -7.70 13.23
N ASN A 403 -2.05 -7.36 12.56
CA ASN A 403 -2.24 -6.08 11.89
C ASN A 403 -3.57 -5.45 12.32
N ARG A 404 -3.86 -4.25 11.79
CA ARG A 404 -5.09 -3.53 12.09
C ARG A 404 -6.35 -4.36 11.82
N VAL A 405 -6.38 -5.08 10.72
CA VAL A 405 -7.57 -5.83 10.28
C VAL A 405 -7.77 -7.09 11.10
N SER A 406 -6.71 -7.86 11.36
CA SER A 406 -6.78 -9.08 12.18
C SER A 406 -7.16 -8.78 13.64
N LEU A 407 -6.62 -7.70 14.20
CA LEU A 407 -6.97 -7.26 15.56
C LEU A 407 -8.38 -6.66 15.63
N PHE A 408 -8.82 -5.96 14.58
CA PHE A 408 -10.22 -5.52 14.45
C PHE A 408 -11.17 -6.73 14.42
N ALA A 409 -10.81 -7.78 13.68
CA ALA A 409 -11.58 -9.01 13.64
C ALA A 409 -11.77 -9.63 15.03
N LEU A 410 -10.72 -9.65 15.85
CA LEU A 410 -10.79 -10.17 17.23
C LEU A 410 -11.67 -9.28 18.13
N ILE A 411 -11.52 -7.95 18.06
CA ILE A 411 -12.34 -7.02 18.83
C ILE A 411 -13.82 -7.14 18.44
N PHE A 412 -14.09 -7.19 17.14
CA PHE A 412 -15.42 -7.38 16.60
C PHE A 412 -16.04 -8.70 17.05
N SER A 413 -15.24 -9.77 17.06
CA SER A 413 -15.72 -11.10 17.43
C SER A 413 -16.03 -11.26 18.91
N ILE A 414 -15.40 -10.49 19.81
CA ILE A 414 -15.58 -10.63 21.28
C ILE A 414 -17.05 -10.62 21.67
N GLY A 415 -17.82 -9.65 21.16
CA GLY A 415 -19.23 -9.51 21.48
C GLY A 415 -20.08 -10.72 21.09
N ILE A 416 -19.61 -11.50 20.12
CA ILE A 416 -20.27 -12.71 19.63
C ILE A 416 -19.70 -13.96 20.31
N LEU A 417 -18.38 -14.03 20.50
CA LEU A 417 -17.67 -15.17 21.11
C LEU A 417 -18.02 -15.40 22.59
N VAL A 418 -18.42 -14.34 23.28
CA VAL A 418 -18.75 -14.40 24.71
C VAL A 418 -20.09 -15.07 24.95
N ASP A 419 -21.00 -15.00 23.97
CA ASP A 419 -22.40 -15.41 24.11
C ASP A 419 -22.54 -16.91 24.40
N ASP A 420 -21.79 -17.76 23.71
CA ASP A 420 -21.81 -19.21 23.93
C ASP A 420 -21.50 -19.58 25.39
N ALA A 421 -20.52 -18.94 26.02
CA ALA A 421 -20.13 -19.18 27.39
C ALA A 421 -21.15 -18.59 28.38
N ILE A 422 -21.74 -17.43 28.09
CA ILE A 422 -22.76 -16.80 28.92
C ILE A 422 -23.99 -17.66 28.98
N VAL A 423 -24.54 -18.07 27.84
CA VAL A 423 -25.78 -18.91 27.76
C VAL A 423 -25.61 -20.21 28.53
N VAL A 424 -24.46 -20.88 28.40
CA VAL A 424 -24.18 -22.11 29.15
C VAL A 424 -24.11 -21.86 30.67
N VAL A 425 -23.40 -20.81 31.12
CA VAL A 425 -23.24 -20.48 32.53
C VAL A 425 -24.58 -20.04 33.13
N GLU A 426 -25.34 -19.23 32.41
CA GLU A 426 -26.66 -18.75 32.83
C GLU A 426 -27.62 -19.91 33.02
N ASN A 427 -27.69 -20.83 32.06
CA ASN A 427 -28.58 -21.99 32.16
C ASN A 427 -28.15 -22.95 33.28
N ILE A 428 -26.86 -23.15 33.51
CA ILE A 428 -26.37 -23.91 34.68
C ILE A 428 -26.81 -23.22 35.96
N HIS A 429 -26.69 -21.88 36.06
CA HIS A 429 -27.12 -21.12 37.20
C HIS A 429 -28.66 -21.21 37.44
N ARG A 430 -29.46 -21.10 36.34
CA ARG A 430 -30.93 -21.27 36.39
C ARG A 430 -31.32 -22.67 36.88
N HIS A 431 -30.73 -23.74 36.33
CA HIS A 431 -30.99 -25.11 36.71
C HIS A 431 -30.60 -25.39 38.18
N GLN A 432 -29.54 -24.72 38.67
CA GLN A 432 -29.14 -24.78 40.07
C GLN A 432 -30.21 -24.18 40.99
N GLN A 433 -30.85 -23.09 40.56
CA GLN A 433 -31.96 -22.47 41.30
C GLN A 433 -33.25 -23.31 41.28
N LEU A 434 -33.52 -23.98 40.14
CA LEU A 434 -34.69 -24.84 39.98
C LEU A 434 -34.59 -26.16 40.73
N HIS A 435 -33.39 -26.67 40.97
CA HIS A 435 -33.15 -27.96 41.62
C HIS A 435 -32.20 -27.78 42.82
N PRO A 436 -32.64 -27.06 43.89
CA PRO A 436 -31.82 -26.87 45.07
C PRO A 436 -31.55 -28.21 45.76
N GLY A 437 -30.28 -28.46 46.10
CA GLY A 437 -29.85 -29.67 46.77
C GLY A 437 -29.30 -30.79 45.86
N LEU A 438 -29.42 -30.69 44.55
CA LEU A 438 -28.73 -31.60 43.63
C LEU A 438 -27.26 -31.20 43.46
N PRO A 439 -26.32 -32.15 43.37
CA PRO A 439 -24.91 -31.85 43.12
C PRO A 439 -24.73 -31.37 41.71
N LEU A 440 -23.84 -30.37 41.48
CA LEU A 440 -23.60 -29.70 40.21
C LEU A 440 -23.26 -30.66 39.04
N PHE A 441 -22.54 -31.77 39.32
CA PHE A 441 -22.18 -32.74 38.28
C PHE A 441 -23.38 -33.47 37.68
N GLN A 442 -24.54 -33.48 38.35
CA GLN A 442 -25.80 -34.05 37.82
C GLN A 442 -26.65 -33.00 37.09
N ILE A 443 -26.51 -31.73 37.48
CA ILE A 443 -27.23 -30.60 36.91
C ILE A 443 -26.61 -30.18 35.55
N ILE A 444 -25.29 -30.01 35.52
CA ILE A 444 -24.55 -29.46 34.38
C ILE A 444 -24.86 -30.17 33.06
N PRO A 445 -24.84 -31.51 32.91
CA PRO A 445 -25.11 -32.14 31.62
C PRO A 445 -26.50 -31.83 31.08
N GLY A 446 -27.50 -31.80 31.91
CA GLY A 446 -28.88 -31.49 31.51
C GLY A 446 -29.05 -30.03 31.14
N ALA A 447 -28.44 -29.12 31.89
CA ALA A 447 -28.46 -27.68 31.60
C ALA A 447 -27.74 -27.35 30.32
N VAL A 448 -26.60 -27.99 30.05
CA VAL A 448 -25.85 -27.78 28.79
C VAL A 448 -26.59 -28.39 27.58
N ASP A 449 -27.30 -29.52 27.79
CA ASP A 449 -28.03 -30.17 26.71
C ASP A 449 -29.24 -29.37 26.25
N GLU A 450 -29.93 -28.72 27.16
CA GLU A 450 -31.10 -27.89 26.89
C GLU A 450 -30.76 -26.72 25.96
N VAL A 451 -29.65 -26.02 26.19
CA VAL A 451 -29.23 -24.88 25.37
C VAL A 451 -28.26 -25.24 24.24
N GLY A 452 -27.74 -26.47 24.24
CA GLY A 452 -26.69 -26.89 23.35
C GLY A 452 -27.09 -26.89 21.87
N GLY A 453 -28.29 -27.40 21.54
CA GLY A 453 -28.83 -27.38 20.18
C GLY A 453 -28.97 -25.97 19.60
N PRO A 454 -29.71 -25.08 20.30
CA PRO A 454 -29.83 -23.68 19.92
C PRO A 454 -28.47 -22.96 19.79
N THR A 455 -27.54 -23.17 20.72
CA THR A 455 -26.22 -22.52 20.68
C THR A 455 -25.39 -22.99 19.47
N ILE A 456 -25.43 -24.30 19.14
CA ILE A 456 -24.77 -24.81 17.92
C ILE A 456 -25.37 -24.16 16.68
N LEU A 457 -26.72 -24.10 16.57
CA LEU A 457 -27.37 -23.48 15.43
C LEU A 457 -27.02 -21.99 15.34
N ALA A 458 -27.05 -21.29 16.46
CA ALA A 458 -26.71 -19.89 16.56
C ALA A 458 -25.27 -19.60 16.06
N THR A 459 -24.30 -20.39 16.53
CA THR A 459 -22.92 -20.33 16.06
C THR A 459 -22.82 -20.58 14.56
N LEU A 460 -23.53 -21.60 14.03
CA LEU A 460 -23.54 -21.90 12.61
C LEU A 460 -24.22 -20.81 11.77
N THR A 461 -25.26 -20.13 12.28
CA THR A 461 -25.90 -19.02 11.56
C THR A 461 -24.98 -17.80 11.44
N VAL A 462 -24.20 -17.48 12.47
CA VAL A 462 -23.22 -16.41 12.41
C VAL A 462 -22.07 -16.75 11.46
N ILE A 463 -21.57 -17.99 11.48
CA ILE A 463 -20.56 -18.46 10.54
C ILE A 463 -21.12 -18.41 9.11
N ALA A 464 -22.36 -18.86 8.88
CA ALA A 464 -23.01 -18.81 7.59
C ALA A 464 -23.20 -17.38 7.06
N ALA A 465 -23.40 -16.41 7.96
CA ALA A 465 -23.45 -14.99 7.60
C ALA A 465 -22.10 -14.45 7.16
N LEU A 466 -21.03 -14.77 7.93
CA LEU A 466 -19.71 -14.13 7.77
C LEU A 466 -18.81 -14.84 6.76
N LEU A 467 -18.81 -16.18 6.74
CA LEU A 467 -17.85 -16.95 5.95
C LEU A 467 -17.91 -16.68 4.44
N PRO A 468 -19.08 -16.43 3.79
CA PRO A 468 -19.13 -16.09 2.39
C PRO A 468 -18.33 -14.85 2.01
N MET A 469 -18.11 -13.94 2.96
CA MET A 469 -17.28 -12.74 2.75
C MET A 469 -15.79 -13.05 2.54
N ALA A 470 -15.32 -14.23 2.93
CA ALA A 470 -13.95 -14.67 2.66
C ALA A 470 -13.69 -14.88 1.15
N PHE A 471 -14.74 -14.94 0.34
CA PHE A 471 -14.68 -15.14 -1.12
C PHE A 471 -14.81 -13.82 -1.91
N VAL A 472 -14.77 -12.67 -1.25
CA VAL A 472 -14.71 -11.37 -1.92
C VAL A 472 -13.47 -11.31 -2.82
N SER A 473 -13.66 -10.87 -4.07
CA SER A 473 -12.60 -10.82 -5.07
C SER A 473 -11.79 -9.51 -5.04
N GLY A 474 -10.79 -9.40 -5.91
CA GLY A 474 -9.97 -8.19 -6.08
C GLY A 474 -9.06 -7.89 -4.87
N LEU A 475 -8.60 -6.66 -4.78
CA LEU A 475 -7.66 -6.20 -3.75
C LEU A 475 -8.26 -6.22 -2.33
N MET A 476 -9.58 -6.02 -2.21
CA MET A 476 -10.25 -6.01 -0.91
C MET A 476 -10.44 -7.41 -0.31
N GLY A 477 -10.46 -8.47 -1.13
CA GLY A 477 -10.60 -9.85 -0.65
C GLY A 477 -9.54 -10.23 0.37
N PRO A 478 -8.25 -10.31 0.00
CA PRO A 478 -7.17 -10.62 0.95
C PRO A 478 -7.03 -9.60 2.08
N TYR A 479 -7.33 -8.32 1.80
CA TYR A 479 -7.28 -7.28 2.82
C TYR A 479 -8.29 -7.52 3.95
N MET A 480 -9.51 -7.94 3.62
CA MET A 480 -10.60 -8.13 4.59
C MET A 480 -10.78 -9.57 5.05
N SER A 481 -10.20 -10.56 4.34
CA SER A 481 -10.37 -11.98 4.66
C SER A 481 -10.01 -12.38 6.11
N PRO A 482 -9.09 -11.71 6.83
CA PRO A 482 -8.85 -12.01 8.23
C PRO A 482 -10.09 -11.84 9.11
N ILE A 483 -11.06 -10.99 8.72
CA ILE A 483 -12.25 -10.72 9.53
C ILE A 483 -13.19 -11.94 9.56
N PRO A 484 -13.75 -12.41 8.43
CA PRO A 484 -14.66 -13.56 8.44
C PRO A 484 -13.97 -14.86 8.87
N ILE A 485 -12.70 -15.05 8.52
CA ILE A 485 -11.97 -16.27 8.86
C ILE A 485 -11.68 -16.34 10.37
N ASN A 486 -11.11 -15.29 10.97
CA ASN A 486 -10.84 -15.26 12.42
C ASN A 486 -12.12 -15.29 13.24
N ALA A 487 -13.18 -14.58 12.81
CA ALA A 487 -14.47 -14.63 13.49
C ALA A 487 -15.06 -16.04 13.44
N SER A 488 -15.06 -16.68 12.27
CA SER A 488 -15.60 -18.05 12.14
C SER A 488 -14.78 -19.09 12.91
N MET A 489 -13.45 -19.02 12.86
CA MET A 489 -12.58 -19.88 13.68
C MET A 489 -12.81 -19.64 15.16
N GLY A 490 -12.89 -18.38 15.58
CA GLY A 490 -13.19 -18.00 16.95
C GLY A 490 -14.51 -18.56 17.44
N MET A 491 -15.57 -18.49 16.62
CA MET A 491 -16.90 -19.06 16.96
C MET A 491 -16.86 -20.57 17.16
N VAL A 492 -16.19 -21.33 16.31
CA VAL A 492 -16.03 -22.79 16.49
C VAL A 492 -15.26 -23.09 17.78
N LEU A 493 -14.20 -22.35 18.06
CA LEU A 493 -13.38 -22.51 19.27
C LEU A 493 -14.15 -22.09 20.54
N SER A 494 -14.96 -21.02 20.46
CA SER A 494 -15.83 -20.57 21.55
C SER A 494 -16.84 -21.66 21.92
N LEU A 495 -17.52 -22.23 20.92
CA LEU A 495 -18.47 -23.32 21.10
C LEU A 495 -17.81 -24.55 21.76
N ALA A 496 -16.60 -24.92 21.31
CA ALA A 496 -15.84 -26.01 21.90
C ALA A 496 -15.49 -25.74 23.37
N ILE A 497 -15.02 -24.52 23.68
CA ILE A 497 -14.70 -24.10 25.05
C ILE A 497 -15.97 -24.06 25.92
N ALA A 498 -17.09 -23.58 25.37
CA ALA A 498 -18.37 -23.53 26.08
C ALA A 498 -18.86 -24.91 26.50
N PHE A 499 -18.63 -25.96 25.70
CA PHE A 499 -19.09 -27.32 26.04
C PHE A 499 -18.02 -28.16 26.74
N VAL A 500 -16.74 -27.85 26.66
CA VAL A 500 -15.64 -28.63 27.24
C VAL A 500 -15.13 -27.99 28.52
N VAL A 501 -14.77 -26.69 28.48
CA VAL A 501 -14.08 -26.02 29.59
C VAL A 501 -15.06 -25.34 30.54
N THR A 502 -16.10 -24.69 30.05
CA THR A 502 -17.08 -23.98 30.87
C THR A 502 -17.82 -24.88 31.84
N PRO A 503 -18.29 -26.12 31.49
CA PRO A 503 -18.88 -27.07 32.43
C PRO A 503 -17.91 -27.49 33.55
N TRP A 504 -16.63 -27.70 33.19
CA TRP A 504 -15.60 -28.02 34.19
C TRP A 504 -15.33 -26.86 35.16
N LEU A 505 -15.20 -25.62 34.67
CA LEU A 505 -15.04 -24.43 35.50
C LEU A 505 -16.25 -24.16 36.37
N SER A 506 -17.47 -24.34 35.84
CA SER A 506 -18.72 -24.18 36.58
C SER A 506 -18.79 -25.17 37.73
N ARG A 507 -18.42 -26.42 37.51
CA ARG A 507 -18.34 -27.43 38.57
C ARG A 507 -17.33 -27.04 39.66
N LEU A 508 -16.20 -26.42 39.29
CA LEU A 508 -15.10 -26.12 40.22
C LEU A 508 -15.38 -24.87 41.02
N TRP A 509 -15.97 -23.84 40.44
CA TRP A 509 -16.07 -22.51 41.02
C TRP A 509 -17.47 -22.13 41.54
N MET A 510 -18.55 -22.72 40.99
CA MET A 510 -19.90 -22.49 41.49
C MET A 510 -20.09 -23.28 42.80
N LYS A 511 -20.81 -22.69 43.78
CA LYS A 511 -21.16 -23.40 45.04
C LYS A 511 -22.55 -23.99 44.91
N PRO A 512 -22.81 -25.19 45.46
CA PRO A 512 -24.17 -25.69 45.61
C PRO A 512 -25.02 -24.73 46.43
N HIS A 513 -26.27 -24.55 46.08
CA HIS A 513 -27.22 -23.80 46.89
C HIS A 513 -27.65 -24.73 48.05
N ASP A 514 -27.34 -24.32 49.31
CA ASP A 514 -27.75 -25.06 50.48
C ASP A 514 -29.28 -24.99 50.65
N ALA A 515 -29.92 -26.12 50.67
CA ALA A 515 -31.37 -26.26 50.87
C ALA A 515 -31.91 -25.72 52.23
N THR A 516 -31.01 -25.26 53.09
CA THR A 516 -31.32 -24.87 54.49
C THR A 516 -31.94 -23.48 54.64
N HIS A 517 -32.10 -22.70 53.57
CA HIS A 517 -32.78 -21.39 53.61
C HIS A 517 -33.94 -21.25 52.62
N ALA A 518 -34.53 -22.36 52.16
CA ALA A 518 -35.77 -22.30 51.42
C ALA A 518 -36.93 -22.21 52.41
N GLU A 519 -37.28 -21.03 52.90
CA GLU A 519 -38.62 -20.78 53.43
C GLU A 519 -39.62 -21.01 52.28
N PRO A 520 -40.70 -21.75 52.48
CA PRO A 520 -41.76 -21.91 51.51
C PRO A 520 -42.56 -20.60 51.45
N SER A 521 -42.07 -19.64 50.72
CA SER A 521 -42.83 -18.42 50.42
C SER A 521 -43.83 -18.75 49.32
N ASN A 522 -45.06 -19.01 49.69
CA ASN A 522 -46.26 -18.98 48.86
C ASN A 522 -46.67 -17.55 48.47
N ALA A 523 -45.74 -16.63 48.36
CA ALA A 523 -45.95 -15.33 47.75
C ALA A 523 -45.42 -15.40 46.30
N PRO A 524 -46.21 -14.97 45.31
CA PRO A 524 -45.65 -14.77 43.99
C PRO A 524 -44.48 -13.81 44.14
N ALA A 525 -43.29 -14.24 43.69
CA ALA A 525 -42.08 -13.44 43.74
C ALA A 525 -42.41 -12.07 43.14
N ALA A 526 -42.47 -11.06 44.01
CA ALA A 526 -42.56 -9.69 43.51
C ALA A 526 -41.23 -9.34 42.85
N SER A 527 -41.11 -9.67 41.57
CA SER A 527 -40.09 -9.18 40.71
C SER A 527 -40.32 -7.67 40.52
N THR A 528 -39.71 -6.87 41.39
CA THR A 528 -39.66 -5.41 41.22
C THR A 528 -38.73 -5.05 40.08
N GLY A 529 -38.78 -5.81 39.02
CA GLY A 529 -37.96 -5.65 37.85
C GLY A 529 -38.43 -4.52 36.92
N LEU A 530 -37.55 -3.99 36.16
CA LEU A 530 -37.83 -3.00 35.10
C LEU A 530 -38.93 -3.53 34.17
N SER A 531 -39.01 -4.84 33.95
CA SER A 531 -40.02 -5.52 33.14
C SER A 531 -41.46 -5.26 33.59
N ASP A 532 -41.76 -5.31 34.92
CA ASP A 532 -43.10 -5.05 35.41
C ASP A 532 -43.55 -3.59 35.25
N ARG A 533 -42.58 -2.65 35.23
CA ARG A 533 -42.85 -1.23 34.95
C ARG A 533 -43.12 -0.97 33.49
N LEU A 534 -42.49 -1.73 32.61
CA LEU A 534 -42.59 -1.56 31.15
C LEU A 534 -43.77 -2.34 30.57
N ARG A 535 -44.24 -3.41 31.23
CA ARG A 535 -45.35 -4.26 30.76
C ARG A 535 -46.60 -3.47 30.35
N PRO A 536 -47.16 -2.55 31.18
CA PRO A 536 -48.37 -1.80 30.83
C PRO A 536 -48.13 -0.86 29.61
N TRP A 537 -46.90 -0.41 29.41
CA TRP A 537 -46.54 0.35 28.23
C TRP A 537 -46.52 -0.51 26.98
N PHE A 538 -45.95 -1.71 27.04
CA PHE A 538 -45.95 -2.67 25.92
C PHE A 538 -47.39 -3.13 25.59
N GLU A 539 -48.20 -3.46 26.58
CA GLU A 539 -49.60 -3.83 26.37
C GLU A 539 -50.36 -2.70 25.65
N LYS A 540 -50.16 -1.46 26.01
CA LYS A 540 -50.81 -0.30 25.40
C LYS A 540 -50.38 -0.08 23.95
N VAL A 541 -49.13 -0.42 23.61
CA VAL A 541 -48.59 -0.30 22.24
C VAL A 541 -49.06 -1.45 21.35
N PHE A 542 -49.05 -2.67 21.84
CA PHE A 542 -49.34 -3.88 21.07
C PHE A 542 -50.85 -4.22 21.00
N ALA A 543 -51.67 -3.90 22.04
CA ALA A 543 -53.06 -4.20 22.02
C ALA A 543 -53.82 -3.69 20.79
N PRO A 544 -53.62 -2.47 20.25
CA PRO A 544 -54.23 -2.00 19.01
C PRO A 544 -53.79 -2.78 17.74
N LEU A 545 -52.60 -3.40 17.77
CA LEU A 545 -52.06 -4.18 16.65
C LEU A 545 -52.59 -5.63 16.62
N LEU A 546 -52.92 -6.17 17.80
CA LEU A 546 -53.41 -7.54 18.02
C LEU A 546 -54.94 -7.62 18.00
N SER A 547 -55.66 -6.49 18.10
CA SER A 547 -57.12 -6.44 18.06
C SER A 547 -57.69 -7.09 16.79
N GLU A 548 -58.71 -7.94 16.96
CA GLU A 548 -59.33 -8.57 15.78
C GLU A 548 -60.05 -7.58 14.85
N ARG A 549 -60.60 -6.49 15.35
CA ARG A 549 -61.38 -5.51 14.62
C ARG A 549 -60.53 -4.47 13.91
N ASP A 550 -59.57 -3.85 14.59
CA ASP A 550 -58.74 -2.76 14.05
C ASP A 550 -57.33 -3.21 13.72
N GLY A 551 -56.92 -4.40 14.16
CA GLY A 551 -55.59 -4.95 13.99
C GLY A 551 -55.09 -5.01 12.54
N PRO A 552 -55.88 -5.51 11.55
CA PRO A 552 -55.44 -5.57 10.17
C PRO A 552 -55.15 -4.19 9.55
N ARG A 553 -55.92 -3.16 9.95
CA ARG A 553 -55.73 -1.78 9.50
C ARG A 553 -54.47 -1.16 10.15
N ASN A 554 -54.31 -1.33 11.43
CA ASN A 554 -53.17 -0.80 12.18
C ASN A 554 -51.85 -1.45 11.76
N ARG A 555 -51.85 -2.77 11.47
CA ARG A 555 -50.68 -3.49 10.91
C ARG A 555 -50.29 -2.99 9.52
N ARG A 556 -51.26 -2.64 8.64
CA ARG A 556 -50.97 -2.01 7.34
C ARG A 556 -50.36 -0.64 7.49
N TYR A 557 -50.87 0.21 8.41
CA TYR A 557 -50.24 1.53 8.68
C TYR A 557 -48.84 1.39 9.27
N MET A 558 -48.64 0.43 10.17
CA MET A 558 -47.31 0.15 10.70
C MET A 558 -46.34 -0.30 9.61
N GLY A 559 -46.77 -1.22 8.73
CA GLY A 559 -46.00 -1.68 7.58
C GLY A 559 -45.62 -0.56 6.62
N LEU A 560 -46.60 0.32 6.29
CA LEU A 560 -46.33 1.52 5.47
C LEU A 560 -45.35 2.48 6.16
N GLY A 561 -45.51 2.68 7.48
CA GLY A 561 -44.58 3.50 8.27
C GLY A 561 -43.15 2.95 8.26
N ILE A 562 -43.00 1.65 8.45
CA ILE A 562 -41.70 0.95 8.38
C ILE A 562 -41.11 1.08 6.97
N ALA A 563 -41.91 0.79 5.93
CA ALA A 563 -41.43 0.94 4.56
C ALA A 563 -41.00 2.38 4.24
N GLY A 564 -41.76 3.37 4.76
CA GLY A 564 -41.41 4.78 4.65
C GLY A 564 -40.10 5.13 5.35
N LEU A 565 -39.86 4.61 6.57
CA LEU A 565 -38.63 4.80 7.32
C LEU A 565 -37.43 4.14 6.64
N ILE A 566 -37.60 2.93 6.10
CA ILE A 566 -36.56 2.26 5.31
C ILE A 566 -36.24 3.08 4.04
N GLY A 567 -37.28 3.55 3.33
CA GLY A 567 -37.11 4.40 2.15
C GLY A 567 -36.35 5.69 2.47
N LEU A 568 -36.70 6.36 3.57
CA LEU A 568 -35.99 7.55 4.05
C LEU A 568 -34.53 7.23 4.41
N SER A 569 -34.27 6.11 5.06
CA SER A 569 -32.92 5.67 5.44
C SER A 569 -32.06 5.39 4.21
N VAL A 570 -32.62 4.74 3.17
CA VAL A 570 -31.93 4.48 1.89
C VAL A 570 -31.68 5.78 1.10
N LEU A 571 -32.51 6.81 1.31
CA LEU A 571 -32.33 8.12 0.65
C LEU A 571 -31.16 8.93 1.24
N LEU A 572 -30.72 8.67 2.49
CA LEU A 572 -29.62 9.41 3.14
C LEU A 572 -28.30 9.38 2.35
N PRO A 573 -27.83 8.27 1.81
CA PRO A 573 -26.68 8.25 0.92
C PRO A 573 -26.88 9.05 -0.37
N ALA A 574 -28.04 8.99 -0.97
CA ALA A 574 -28.35 9.73 -2.20
C ALA A 574 -28.35 11.25 -2.01
N THR A 575 -28.69 11.72 -0.81
CA THR A 575 -28.64 13.14 -0.46
C THR A 575 -27.27 13.63 0.02
N GLY A 576 -26.28 12.72 0.17
CA GLY A 576 -24.96 13.04 0.68
C GLY A 576 -24.90 13.27 2.19
N LEU A 577 -25.98 13.02 2.94
CA LEU A 577 -25.97 13.09 4.41
C LEU A 577 -25.19 11.92 5.05
N VAL A 578 -25.10 10.81 4.36
CA VAL A 578 -24.23 9.69 4.69
C VAL A 578 -23.35 9.41 3.48
N LEU A 579 -22.07 9.73 3.57
CA LEU A 579 -21.15 9.50 2.48
C LEU A 579 -20.82 8.01 2.35
N LEU A 580 -20.85 7.49 1.13
CA LEU A 580 -20.36 6.16 0.80
C LEU A 580 -18.85 6.25 0.53
N LYS A 581 -18.04 5.51 1.29
CA LYS A 581 -16.60 5.41 1.11
C LYS A 581 -16.15 3.96 1.19
N MET A 582 -15.00 3.66 0.62
CA MET A 582 -14.40 2.34 0.76
C MET A 582 -13.99 2.08 2.21
N LEU A 583 -13.17 2.94 2.79
CA LEU A 583 -12.73 2.92 4.20
C LEU A 583 -12.52 4.35 4.71
N PRO A 584 -12.58 4.61 6.03
CA PRO A 584 -12.28 5.92 6.60
C PRO A 584 -10.75 6.15 6.65
N PHE A 585 -10.33 7.42 6.50
CA PHE A 585 -8.91 7.80 6.65
C PHE A 585 -8.34 7.42 8.02
N ASP A 586 -7.09 6.96 8.03
CA ASP A 586 -6.34 6.65 9.23
C ASP A 586 -5.48 7.86 9.65
N ASN A 587 -5.31 8.06 10.95
CA ASN A 587 -4.44 9.10 11.47
C ASN A 587 -2.97 8.67 11.38
N LYS A 588 -2.28 9.07 10.33
CA LYS A 588 -0.87 8.74 10.06
C LYS A 588 0.08 9.76 10.70
N SER A 589 1.35 9.38 10.84
CA SER A 589 2.41 10.26 11.35
C SER A 589 3.14 11.00 10.22
N GLU A 590 2.81 10.71 8.97
CA GLU A 590 3.42 11.31 7.79
C GLU A 590 2.41 11.48 6.67
N PHE A 591 2.66 12.44 5.79
CA PHE A 591 2.06 12.55 4.46
C PHE A 591 3.12 13.04 3.47
N GLN A 592 2.83 12.97 2.19
CA GLN A 592 3.76 13.33 1.13
C GLN A 592 3.22 14.51 0.31
N VAL A 593 4.10 15.44 -0.03
CA VAL A 593 3.82 16.48 -1.03
C VAL A 593 4.57 16.12 -2.29
N VAL A 594 3.85 15.89 -3.36
CA VAL A 594 4.39 15.51 -4.68
C VAL A 594 4.35 16.75 -5.58
N VAL A 595 5.48 17.08 -6.15
CA VAL A 595 5.67 18.30 -6.95
C VAL A 595 6.10 17.93 -8.35
N ASP A 596 5.33 18.33 -9.35
CA ASP A 596 5.65 18.21 -10.76
C ASP A 596 5.78 19.60 -11.37
N MET A 597 7.00 19.95 -11.75
CA MET A 597 7.29 21.14 -12.51
C MET A 597 7.01 20.92 -14.01
N PRO A 598 6.81 21.96 -14.79
CA PRO A 598 6.72 21.81 -16.24
C PRO A 598 7.93 21.05 -16.80
N VAL A 599 7.69 20.14 -17.74
CA VAL A 599 8.74 19.33 -18.35
C VAL A 599 9.84 20.24 -18.94
N GLY A 600 11.10 19.94 -18.58
CA GLY A 600 12.26 20.73 -18.99
C GLY A 600 12.70 21.76 -17.95
N THR A 601 12.06 21.81 -16.80
CA THR A 601 12.53 22.62 -15.67
C THR A 601 13.87 22.08 -15.14
N PRO A 602 14.88 22.91 -14.89
CA PRO A 602 16.14 22.48 -14.31
C PRO A 602 15.98 22.07 -12.84
N LEU A 603 16.91 21.25 -12.38
CA LEU A 603 16.88 20.70 -11.01
C LEU A 603 16.88 21.80 -9.93
N GLU A 604 17.61 22.87 -10.16
CA GLU A 604 17.76 24.00 -9.24
C GLU A 604 16.45 24.76 -9.03
N GLU A 605 15.62 24.90 -10.09
CA GLU A 605 14.31 25.54 -9.99
C GLU A 605 13.32 24.63 -9.25
N THR A 606 13.39 23.33 -9.50
CA THR A 606 12.64 22.35 -8.71
C THR A 606 13.03 22.41 -7.24
N ALA A 607 14.33 22.51 -6.95
CA ALA A 607 14.83 22.66 -5.58
C ALA A 607 14.36 23.96 -4.94
N ALA A 608 14.41 25.09 -5.65
CA ALA A 608 13.90 26.38 -5.16
C ALA A 608 12.42 26.30 -4.78
N THR A 609 11.59 25.66 -5.62
CA THR A 609 10.18 25.43 -5.34
C THR A 609 9.99 24.60 -4.06
N LEU A 610 10.78 23.53 -3.89
CA LEU A 610 10.71 22.69 -2.69
C LEU A 610 11.19 23.43 -1.43
N HIS A 611 12.17 24.33 -1.53
CA HIS A 611 12.59 25.20 -0.42
C HIS A 611 11.46 26.13 0.04
N ASP A 612 10.76 26.76 -0.89
CA ASP A 612 9.61 27.63 -0.57
C ASP A 612 8.47 26.85 0.09
N LEU A 613 8.19 25.65 -0.39
CA LEU A 613 7.21 24.74 0.22
C LEU A 613 7.67 24.29 1.62
N GLY A 614 8.94 23.96 1.78
CA GLY A 614 9.58 23.58 3.05
C GLY A 614 9.53 24.69 4.07
N ALA A 615 9.87 25.92 3.65
CA ALA A 615 9.80 27.10 4.52
C ALA A 615 8.37 27.32 5.06
N TYR A 616 7.34 27.13 4.25
CA TYR A 616 5.97 27.16 4.74
C TYR A 616 5.67 26.02 5.71
N LEU A 617 6.05 24.78 5.38
CA LEU A 617 5.82 23.61 6.24
C LEU A 617 6.49 23.76 7.61
N ALA A 618 7.68 24.37 7.67
CA ALA A 618 8.38 24.65 8.93
C ALA A 618 7.58 25.58 9.87
N THR A 619 6.66 26.40 9.35
CA THR A 619 5.80 27.27 10.16
C THR A 619 4.61 26.54 10.80
N VAL A 620 4.31 25.32 10.35
CA VAL A 620 3.13 24.56 10.77
C VAL A 620 3.39 23.87 12.12
N PRO A 621 2.62 24.16 13.17
CA PRO A 621 2.89 23.66 14.52
C PRO A 621 2.89 22.13 14.64
N GLU A 622 2.10 21.46 13.82
CA GLU A 622 1.95 19.98 13.85
C GLU A 622 3.05 19.25 13.07
N VAL A 623 3.85 19.96 12.28
CA VAL A 623 5.02 19.41 11.59
C VAL A 623 6.19 19.37 12.55
N SER A 624 6.88 18.23 12.64
CA SER A 624 8.13 18.11 13.40
C SER A 624 9.33 18.39 12.51
N HIS A 625 9.43 17.72 11.39
CA HIS A 625 10.48 17.87 10.40
C HIS A 625 9.98 17.39 9.03
N TYR A 626 10.76 17.68 8.00
CA TYR A 626 10.47 17.20 6.64
C TYR A 626 11.77 16.85 5.91
N GLN A 627 11.66 16.04 4.89
CA GLN A 627 12.74 15.71 3.97
C GLN A 627 12.29 16.05 2.56
N ALA A 628 13.09 16.81 1.84
CA ALA A 628 12.82 17.16 0.47
C ALA A 628 13.77 16.42 -0.49
N TYR A 629 13.22 16.01 -1.61
CA TYR A 629 13.88 15.21 -2.64
C TYR A 629 13.63 15.87 -3.99
N ALA A 630 14.62 16.52 -4.57
CA ALA A 630 14.56 17.09 -5.91
C ALA A 630 15.27 16.15 -6.90
N GLY A 631 14.63 15.87 -8.04
CA GLY A 631 15.18 14.98 -9.08
C GLY A 631 15.24 13.50 -8.67
N THR A 632 14.58 13.12 -7.60
CA THR A 632 14.48 11.73 -7.11
C THR A 632 13.23 11.56 -6.26
N ALA A 633 12.73 10.34 -6.18
CA ALA A 633 11.60 10.03 -5.31
C ALA A 633 12.01 9.96 -3.83
N ALA A 634 11.11 10.34 -2.93
CA ALA A 634 11.20 10.01 -1.51
C ALA A 634 11.17 8.48 -1.31
N PRO A 635 11.63 7.96 -0.14
CA PRO A 635 11.42 6.55 0.21
C PRO A 635 9.95 6.18 0.06
N ILE A 636 9.64 5.25 -0.83
CA ILE A 636 8.26 4.92 -1.16
C ILE A 636 7.49 4.39 0.06
N ASN A 637 6.23 4.73 0.13
CA ASN A 637 5.23 4.08 0.97
C ASN A 637 4.40 3.09 0.13
N PHE A 638 3.43 2.43 0.73
CA PHE A 638 2.59 1.47 0.02
C PHE A 638 1.80 2.12 -1.14
N ASN A 639 1.35 3.35 -0.97
CA ASN A 639 0.70 4.11 -2.02
C ASN A 639 1.67 4.44 -3.18
N GLY A 640 2.88 4.88 -2.85
CA GLY A 640 3.93 5.14 -3.83
C GLY A 640 4.37 3.89 -4.61
N LEU A 641 4.21 2.69 -4.02
CA LEU A 641 4.44 1.44 -4.75
C LEU A 641 3.45 1.29 -5.90
N VAL A 642 2.15 1.43 -5.66
CA VAL A 642 1.11 1.23 -6.69
C VAL A 642 1.10 2.40 -7.68
N ARG A 643 1.29 3.62 -7.22
CA ARG A 643 1.43 4.81 -8.07
C ARG A 643 2.76 4.87 -8.81
N GLN A 644 3.65 3.92 -8.60
CA GLN A 644 4.98 3.82 -9.23
C GLN A 644 5.87 5.05 -8.99
N TYR A 645 5.75 5.70 -7.83
CA TYR A 645 6.53 6.89 -7.51
C TYR A 645 8.04 6.65 -7.48
N TYR A 646 8.49 5.41 -7.30
CA TYR A 646 9.90 5.02 -7.42
C TYR A 646 10.50 5.24 -8.83
N LEU A 647 9.67 5.50 -9.84
CA LEU A 647 10.11 5.87 -11.20
C LEU A 647 10.33 7.38 -11.38
N ARG A 648 9.99 8.20 -10.37
CA ARG A 648 10.16 9.65 -10.38
C ARG A 648 11.64 10.00 -10.20
N SER A 649 12.30 10.39 -11.25
CA SER A 649 13.75 10.67 -11.25
C SER A 649 14.15 11.75 -12.25
N ALA A 650 13.21 12.50 -12.82
CA ALA A 650 13.50 13.60 -13.73
C ALA A 650 13.76 14.89 -12.95
N SER A 651 14.52 15.83 -13.53
CA SER A 651 14.88 17.10 -12.88
C SER A 651 13.68 17.95 -12.47
N GLU A 652 12.58 17.85 -13.23
CA GLU A 652 11.31 18.55 -12.98
C GLU A 652 10.43 17.87 -11.91
N MET A 653 10.87 16.78 -11.30
CA MET A 653 10.11 16.03 -10.30
C MET A 653 10.70 16.22 -8.91
N GLY A 654 9.85 16.47 -7.93
CA GLY A 654 10.24 16.61 -6.54
C GLY A 654 9.20 16.04 -5.59
N ASP A 655 9.67 15.63 -4.42
CA ASP A 655 8.83 15.09 -3.34
C ASP A 655 9.25 15.73 -2.00
N ILE A 656 8.29 15.97 -1.11
CA ILE A 656 8.56 16.27 0.31
C ILE A 656 7.85 15.25 1.16
N GLN A 657 8.59 14.53 1.99
CA GLN A 657 8.03 13.72 3.05
C GLN A 657 7.87 14.60 4.28
N VAL A 658 6.64 14.77 4.75
CA VAL A 658 6.30 15.61 5.90
C VAL A 658 6.04 14.72 7.09
N ASN A 659 6.80 14.89 8.16
CA ASN A 659 6.66 14.16 9.40
C ASN A 659 5.90 15.02 10.42
N LEU A 660 4.83 14.46 10.97
CA LEU A 660 3.98 15.11 11.95
C LEU A 660 4.40 14.75 13.36
N GLN A 661 4.15 15.65 14.30
CA GLN A 661 4.27 15.36 15.73
C GLN A 661 3.50 14.11 16.11
N ASP A 662 3.92 13.44 17.19
CA ASP A 662 3.23 12.24 17.68
C ASP A 662 1.74 12.52 17.91
N LYS A 663 0.93 11.50 17.66
CA LYS A 663 -0.55 11.55 17.79
C LYS A 663 -1.01 11.95 19.19
N ALA A 664 -0.20 11.70 20.21
CA ALA A 664 -0.50 12.08 21.61
C ALA A 664 -0.29 13.59 21.84
N HIS A 665 0.53 14.25 21.04
CA HIS A 665 0.87 15.67 21.19
C HIS A 665 0.10 16.59 20.25
N ARG A 666 -0.73 16.06 19.35
CA ARG A 666 -1.56 16.85 18.44
C ARG A 666 -3.04 16.54 18.55
N LYS A 667 -3.90 17.56 18.42
CA LYS A 667 -5.36 17.41 18.44
C LYS A 667 -5.94 17.09 17.05
N ALA A 668 -5.35 17.64 16.01
CA ALA A 668 -5.81 17.44 14.64
C ALA A 668 -5.33 16.11 14.07
N GLN A 669 -6.20 15.43 13.31
CA GLN A 669 -5.85 14.24 12.57
C GLN A 669 -5.04 14.59 11.32
N SER A 670 -4.22 13.66 10.82
CA SER A 670 -3.37 13.87 9.62
C SER A 670 -4.18 14.34 8.41
N HIS A 671 -5.35 13.76 8.17
CA HIS A 671 -6.24 14.15 7.06
C HIS A 671 -6.72 15.61 7.19
N ALA A 672 -7.11 16.03 8.37
CA ALA A 672 -7.51 17.42 8.62
C ALA A 672 -6.34 18.39 8.44
N ILE A 673 -5.12 18.01 8.81
CA ILE A 673 -3.91 18.81 8.61
C ILE A 673 -3.61 18.91 7.12
N ALA A 674 -3.54 17.79 6.40
CA ALA A 674 -3.27 17.74 4.97
C ALA A 674 -4.28 18.58 4.17
N THR A 675 -5.58 18.45 4.47
CA THR A 675 -6.65 19.21 3.83
C THR A 675 -6.51 20.72 4.09
N ARG A 676 -6.14 21.11 5.32
CA ARG A 676 -5.92 22.53 5.69
C ARG A 676 -4.70 23.13 4.98
N LEU A 677 -3.62 22.37 4.82
CA LEU A 677 -2.38 22.85 4.22
C LEU A 677 -2.43 22.90 2.70
N ARG A 678 -3.25 22.07 2.07
CA ARG A 678 -3.32 21.94 0.61
C ARG A 678 -3.47 23.26 -0.15
N PRO A 679 -4.40 24.18 0.19
CA PRO A 679 -4.56 25.41 -0.57
C PRO A 679 -3.29 26.29 -0.56
N ALA A 680 -2.63 26.43 0.59
CA ALA A 680 -1.41 27.23 0.71
C ALA A 680 -0.23 26.62 -0.05
N LEU A 681 -0.08 25.29 0.01
CA LEU A 681 0.95 24.57 -0.74
C LEU A 681 0.71 24.69 -2.26
N GLN A 682 -0.53 24.59 -2.70
CA GLN A 682 -0.89 24.78 -4.12
C GLN A 682 -0.66 26.21 -4.59
N GLU A 683 -0.95 27.22 -3.75
CA GLU A 683 -0.69 28.63 -4.07
C GLU A 683 0.82 28.90 -4.23
N ILE A 684 1.66 28.33 -3.35
CA ILE A 684 3.12 28.40 -3.49
C ILE A 684 3.55 27.73 -4.79
N GLY A 685 3.05 26.53 -5.09
CA GLY A 685 3.33 25.82 -6.33
C GLY A 685 2.95 26.62 -7.58
N GLN A 686 1.79 27.28 -7.58
CA GLN A 686 1.34 28.10 -8.71
C GLN A 686 2.29 29.26 -9.02
N ARG A 687 2.96 29.85 -8.01
CA ARG A 687 3.96 30.91 -8.22
C ARG A 687 5.15 30.41 -9.05
N HIS A 688 5.47 29.12 -8.95
CA HIS A 688 6.53 28.44 -9.70
C HIS A 688 6.00 27.64 -10.90
N ASN A 689 4.73 27.78 -11.26
CA ASN A 689 4.05 26.95 -12.28
C ASN A 689 4.09 25.44 -11.97
N ALA A 690 4.26 25.06 -10.73
CA ALA A 690 4.31 23.67 -10.29
C ALA A 690 2.91 23.09 -10.03
N ASN A 691 2.69 21.84 -10.39
CA ASN A 691 1.54 21.04 -9.94
C ASN A 691 1.90 20.41 -8.59
N VAL A 692 1.33 20.93 -7.51
CA VAL A 692 1.57 20.45 -6.14
C VAL A 692 0.40 19.62 -5.66
N LYS A 693 0.68 18.38 -5.30
CA LYS A 693 -0.30 17.39 -4.83
C LYS A 693 0.01 17.00 -3.38
N VAL A 694 -0.99 17.03 -2.52
CA VAL A 694 -0.86 16.58 -1.13
C VAL A 694 -1.40 15.17 -1.02
N VAL A 695 -0.49 14.21 -0.98
CA VAL A 695 -0.79 12.78 -1.08
C VAL A 695 -0.76 12.15 0.30
N GLU A 696 -1.89 11.62 0.71
CA GLU A 696 -2.02 10.83 1.94
C GLU A 696 -1.98 9.34 1.61
N VAL A 697 -1.60 8.53 2.59
CA VAL A 697 -1.74 7.08 2.46
C VAL A 697 -3.23 6.75 2.53
N PRO A 698 -3.85 6.23 1.45
CA PRO A 698 -5.27 5.95 1.45
C PRO A 698 -5.61 4.86 2.45
N PRO A 699 -6.83 4.87 2.99
CA PRO A 699 -7.30 3.78 3.80
C PRO A 699 -7.58 2.56 2.91
N GLY A 700 -6.93 1.43 3.20
CA GLY A 700 -7.14 0.19 2.44
C GLY A 700 -6.17 -0.01 1.28
N PRO A 701 -6.53 -0.87 0.31
CA PRO A 701 -5.66 -1.15 -0.83
C PRO A 701 -5.41 0.13 -1.65
N PRO A 702 -4.16 0.43 -2.01
CA PRO A 702 -3.85 1.61 -2.80
C PRO A 702 -4.33 1.44 -4.24
N VAL A 703 -4.70 2.58 -4.83
CA VAL A 703 -5.10 2.71 -6.23
C VAL A 703 -4.20 3.73 -6.94
N MET A 704 -4.22 3.74 -8.26
CA MET A 704 -3.44 4.70 -9.06
C MET A 704 -3.78 6.15 -8.67
N ALA A 705 -5.06 6.46 -8.60
CA ALA A 705 -5.61 7.67 -7.99
C ALA A 705 -7.04 7.37 -7.51
N PRO A 706 -7.60 8.16 -6.56
CA PRO A 706 -8.98 7.98 -6.13
C PRO A 706 -10.01 8.14 -7.25
N ILE A 707 -9.82 9.14 -8.12
CA ILE A 707 -10.63 9.33 -9.33
C ILE A 707 -9.71 9.18 -10.54
N VAL A 708 -10.05 8.27 -11.44
CA VAL A 708 -9.36 8.07 -12.72
C VAL A 708 -10.39 8.05 -13.84
N ALA A 709 -10.18 8.89 -14.84
CA ALA A 709 -10.90 8.86 -16.10
C ALA A 709 -9.92 8.39 -17.19
N GLU A 710 -10.10 7.17 -17.67
CA GLU A 710 -9.33 6.59 -18.76
C GLU A 710 -9.99 6.97 -20.10
N ILE A 711 -9.28 7.65 -20.96
CA ILE A 711 -9.75 8.12 -22.28
C ILE A 711 -9.12 7.24 -23.35
N TYR A 712 -9.96 6.48 -24.02
CA TYR A 712 -9.58 5.58 -25.11
C TYR A 712 -9.97 6.15 -26.47
N GLY A 713 -9.21 5.86 -27.50
CA GLY A 713 -9.52 6.28 -28.86
C GLY A 713 -8.32 6.03 -29.80
N PRO A 714 -8.59 5.88 -31.12
CA PRO A 714 -7.55 5.48 -32.08
C PRO A 714 -6.55 6.61 -32.37
N ASP A 715 -7.01 7.84 -32.39
CA ASP A 715 -6.22 9.00 -32.79
C ASP A 715 -5.68 9.75 -31.57
N VAL A 716 -4.37 9.98 -31.53
CA VAL A 716 -3.65 10.63 -30.43
C VAL A 716 -4.12 12.07 -30.26
N GLU A 717 -4.31 12.81 -31.36
CA GLU A 717 -4.69 14.22 -31.30
C GLU A 717 -6.09 14.37 -30.70
N THR A 718 -7.04 13.56 -31.15
CA THR A 718 -8.41 13.54 -30.63
C THR A 718 -8.42 13.13 -29.14
N ARG A 719 -7.64 12.11 -28.74
CA ARG A 719 -7.52 11.74 -27.32
C ARG A 719 -6.98 12.90 -26.49
N ASN A 720 -5.92 13.57 -26.96
CA ASN A 720 -5.34 14.73 -26.27
C ASN A 720 -6.36 15.86 -26.05
N GLN A 721 -7.16 16.17 -27.08
CA GLN A 721 -8.21 17.21 -26.98
C GLN A 721 -9.30 16.82 -25.98
N ILE A 722 -9.75 15.57 -26.01
CA ILE A 722 -10.76 15.08 -25.06
C ILE A 722 -10.17 15.03 -23.65
N THR A 723 -8.92 14.59 -23.47
CA THR A 723 -8.23 14.60 -22.19
C THR A 723 -8.15 16.02 -21.60
N GLN A 724 -7.86 17.02 -22.42
CA GLN A 724 -7.90 18.43 -22.02
C GLN A 724 -9.29 18.84 -21.57
N ALA A 725 -10.32 18.52 -22.35
CA ALA A 725 -11.70 18.89 -22.03
C ALA A 725 -12.18 18.21 -20.74
N VAL A 726 -11.81 16.94 -20.52
CA VAL A 726 -12.11 16.21 -19.28
C VAL A 726 -11.37 16.84 -18.09
N ARG A 727 -10.09 17.18 -18.23
CA ARG A 727 -9.32 17.86 -17.21
C ARG A 727 -9.96 19.18 -16.80
N GLU A 728 -10.43 19.98 -17.75
CA GLU A 728 -11.13 21.23 -17.46
C GLU A 728 -12.43 21.04 -16.66
N VAL A 729 -13.15 19.92 -16.88
CA VAL A 729 -14.31 19.55 -16.06
C VAL A 729 -13.88 19.23 -14.64
N PHE A 730 -12.77 18.48 -14.46
CA PHE A 730 -12.21 18.18 -13.13
C PHE A 730 -11.84 19.47 -12.40
N GLU A 731 -11.14 20.41 -13.07
CA GLU A 731 -10.70 21.69 -12.48
C GLU A 731 -11.86 22.59 -12.06
N ARG A 732 -13.00 22.52 -12.75
CA ARG A 732 -14.21 23.32 -12.43
C ARG A 732 -15.10 22.67 -11.37
N THR A 733 -14.88 21.39 -11.05
CA THR A 733 -15.74 20.65 -10.13
C THR A 733 -15.32 20.90 -8.68
N PRO A 734 -16.18 21.45 -7.84
CA PRO A 734 -15.84 21.73 -6.45
C PRO A 734 -15.47 20.46 -5.68
N GLY A 735 -14.39 20.54 -4.92
CA GLY A 735 -13.89 19.44 -4.09
C GLY A 735 -12.99 18.45 -4.82
N VAL A 736 -12.87 18.53 -6.15
CA VAL A 736 -11.86 17.78 -6.91
C VAL A 736 -10.54 18.52 -6.80
N VAL A 737 -9.49 17.81 -6.36
CA VAL A 737 -8.16 18.37 -6.07
C VAL A 737 -7.06 17.47 -6.64
N ASP A 738 -5.82 17.96 -6.62
CA ASP A 738 -4.62 17.21 -7.01
C ASP A 738 -4.73 16.65 -8.44
N ILE A 739 -5.29 17.46 -9.35
CA ILE A 739 -5.60 17.06 -10.71
C ILE A 739 -4.31 16.92 -11.52
N ASP A 740 -4.21 15.79 -12.20
CA ASP A 740 -3.08 15.46 -13.06
C ASP A 740 -3.55 14.72 -14.32
N ASP A 741 -2.73 14.69 -15.37
CA ASP A 741 -2.99 13.89 -16.55
C ASP A 741 -1.71 13.30 -17.15
N THR A 742 -1.85 12.41 -18.13
CA THR A 742 -0.75 11.71 -18.76
C THR A 742 0.02 12.54 -19.81
N ARG A 743 -0.48 13.71 -20.17
CA ARG A 743 0.17 14.59 -21.15
C ARG A 743 1.30 15.37 -20.47
N ILE A 744 2.30 15.74 -21.25
CA ILE A 744 3.35 16.63 -20.78
C ILE A 744 3.16 18.04 -21.34
N ALA A 745 3.58 19.04 -20.58
CA ALA A 745 3.62 20.42 -21.03
C ALA A 745 4.50 20.54 -22.29
N SER A 746 4.10 21.45 -23.19
CA SER A 746 4.88 21.74 -24.38
C SER A 746 6.27 22.27 -23.99
N ALA A 747 7.32 21.57 -24.35
CA ALA A 747 8.69 21.91 -24.03
C ALA A 747 9.59 21.89 -25.28
N PRO A 748 10.59 22.77 -25.39
CA PRO A 748 11.50 22.78 -26.51
C PRO A 748 12.46 21.58 -26.47
N ARG A 749 12.81 21.06 -27.62
CA ARG A 749 13.83 20.03 -27.87
C ARG A 749 14.73 20.46 -29.00
N LYS A 750 16.04 20.40 -28.82
CA LYS A 750 17.03 20.59 -29.87
C LYS A 750 17.43 19.26 -30.46
N VAL A 751 17.35 19.13 -31.78
CA VAL A 751 17.79 17.95 -32.52
C VAL A 751 19.03 18.31 -33.34
N TYR A 752 20.13 17.69 -33.01
CA TYR A 752 21.38 17.80 -33.75
C TYR A 752 21.34 16.79 -34.90
N ARG A 753 20.85 17.25 -36.06
CA ARG A 753 20.69 16.40 -37.24
C ARG A 753 22.00 16.30 -38.02
N VAL A 754 22.56 15.07 -38.08
CA VAL A 754 23.78 14.82 -38.85
C VAL A 754 23.47 14.84 -40.34
N ASP A 755 24.18 15.68 -41.05
CA ASP A 755 24.21 15.63 -42.52
C ASP A 755 25.04 14.42 -42.95
N ARG A 756 24.36 13.32 -43.24
CA ARG A 756 24.99 12.04 -43.59
C ARG A 756 25.84 12.12 -44.84
N HIS A 757 25.42 12.91 -45.81
CA HIS A 757 26.14 13.06 -47.06
C HIS A 757 27.45 13.83 -46.84
N LYS A 758 27.38 14.97 -46.15
CA LYS A 758 28.56 15.77 -45.83
C LYS A 758 29.52 15.05 -44.91
N ALA A 759 28.99 14.35 -43.88
CA ALA A 759 29.81 13.55 -42.98
C ALA A 759 30.56 12.44 -43.72
N SER A 760 29.87 11.73 -44.63
CA SER A 760 30.48 10.68 -45.44
C SER A 760 31.58 11.23 -46.36
N LEU A 761 31.34 12.38 -47.01
CA LEU A 761 32.37 13.04 -47.87
C LEU A 761 33.61 13.46 -47.08
N LEU A 762 33.42 13.87 -45.83
CA LEU A 762 34.51 14.26 -44.93
C LEU A 762 35.12 13.05 -44.20
N GLY A 763 34.62 11.86 -44.41
CA GLY A 763 35.11 10.61 -43.84
C GLY A 763 34.86 10.49 -42.34
N VAL A 764 33.79 11.09 -41.82
CA VAL A 764 33.41 11.01 -40.40
C VAL A 764 32.18 10.15 -40.24
N SER A 765 32.18 9.20 -39.25
CA SER A 765 31.04 8.36 -39.00
C SER A 765 29.97 9.12 -38.19
N GLN A 766 28.70 8.83 -38.47
CA GLN A 766 27.59 9.35 -37.61
C GLN A 766 27.73 8.87 -36.20
N ALA A 767 28.21 7.66 -35.95
CA ALA A 767 28.41 7.10 -34.63
C ALA A 767 29.39 7.93 -33.77
N ASP A 768 30.53 8.36 -34.37
CA ASP A 768 31.51 9.18 -33.65
C ASP A 768 30.98 10.58 -33.31
N ILE A 769 30.19 11.17 -34.25
CA ILE A 769 29.52 12.45 -33.97
C ILE A 769 28.56 12.33 -32.80
N VAL A 770 27.67 11.34 -32.83
CA VAL A 770 26.68 11.12 -31.78
C VAL A 770 27.35 10.78 -30.44
N ALA A 771 28.36 9.91 -30.43
CA ALA A 771 29.12 9.56 -29.23
C ALA A 771 29.88 10.75 -28.64
N THR A 772 30.40 11.64 -29.48
CA THR A 772 31.07 12.87 -29.01
C THR A 772 30.10 13.83 -28.36
N LEU A 773 28.92 14.05 -28.95
CA LEU A 773 27.87 14.90 -28.41
C LEU A 773 27.30 14.31 -27.10
N HIS A 774 27.11 12.99 -27.04
CA HIS A 774 26.63 12.29 -25.86
C HIS A 774 27.63 12.43 -24.69
N ALA A 775 28.90 12.12 -24.92
CA ALA A 775 29.95 12.26 -23.92
C ALA A 775 30.03 13.70 -23.39
N ALA A 776 29.92 14.68 -24.27
CA ALA A 776 30.02 16.09 -23.90
C ALA A 776 28.88 16.57 -22.97
N LEU A 777 27.61 16.20 -23.26
CA LEU A 777 26.45 16.71 -22.53
C LEU A 777 25.99 15.76 -21.41
N SER A 778 25.75 14.49 -21.73
CA SER A 778 25.26 13.52 -20.75
C SER A 778 26.38 13.01 -19.84
N GLY A 779 27.60 13.09 -20.30
CA GLY A 779 28.73 12.44 -19.69
C GLY A 779 28.83 10.96 -20.05
N GLU A 780 30.04 10.46 -20.19
CA GLU A 780 30.34 9.06 -20.51
C GLU A 780 31.30 8.47 -19.48
N SER A 781 30.89 7.40 -18.82
CA SER A 781 31.77 6.57 -18.00
C SER A 781 32.68 5.75 -18.91
N ALA A 782 33.80 6.30 -19.31
CA ALA A 782 34.71 5.67 -20.26
C ALA A 782 35.50 4.51 -19.65
N SER A 783 35.75 4.54 -18.36
CA SER A 783 36.46 3.52 -17.57
C SER A 783 36.09 3.63 -16.10
N PHE A 784 36.67 2.76 -15.26
CA PHE A 784 36.50 2.80 -13.80
C PHE A 784 37.87 2.70 -13.12
N LEU A 785 38.04 3.36 -11.98
CA LEU A 785 39.20 3.13 -11.15
C LEU A 785 39.11 1.79 -10.42
N HIS A 786 40.26 1.16 -10.24
CA HIS A 786 40.45 -0.01 -9.38
C HIS A 786 41.00 0.43 -8.02
N ASP A 787 40.28 1.35 -7.37
CA ASP A 787 40.62 1.83 -6.02
C ASP A 787 39.95 0.98 -4.91
N ALA A 788 40.19 1.32 -3.66
CA ALA A 788 39.61 0.62 -2.50
C ALA A 788 38.13 0.98 -2.24
N SER A 789 37.46 1.69 -3.14
CA SER A 789 36.07 2.09 -2.95
C SER A 789 35.11 0.89 -3.01
N LYS A 790 34.06 0.92 -2.19
CA LYS A 790 33.01 -0.11 -2.16
C LYS A 790 32.29 -0.26 -3.51
N TYR A 791 32.01 0.86 -4.15
CA TYR A 791 31.40 0.90 -5.50
C TYR A 791 32.43 1.36 -6.52
N PRO A 792 32.33 0.88 -7.77
CA PRO A 792 33.23 1.31 -8.85
C PRO A 792 33.20 2.83 -9.00
N THR A 793 34.38 3.47 -9.01
CA THR A 793 34.55 4.90 -9.22
C THR A 793 34.68 5.16 -10.73
N PRO A 794 33.65 5.71 -11.42
CA PRO A 794 33.69 5.93 -12.84
C PRO A 794 34.66 7.06 -13.22
N THR A 795 35.34 6.92 -14.35
CA THR A 795 36.08 7.99 -14.99
C THR A 795 35.18 8.62 -16.06
N GLN A 796 34.64 9.80 -15.73
CA GLN A 796 33.58 10.47 -16.50
C GLN A 796 34.18 11.51 -17.45
N LEU A 797 34.00 11.31 -18.75
CA LEU A 797 34.26 12.32 -19.79
C LEU A 797 33.04 13.22 -19.93
N GLN A 798 33.18 14.52 -19.73
CA GLN A 798 32.09 15.49 -19.84
C GLN A 798 32.62 16.91 -20.10
N LEU A 799 31.83 17.78 -20.74
CA LEU A 799 32.09 19.23 -20.68
C LEU A 799 31.85 19.76 -19.27
N PRO A 800 32.59 20.80 -18.85
CA PRO A 800 32.28 21.52 -17.62
C PRO A 800 30.82 21.99 -17.61
N ALA A 801 30.14 21.87 -16.48
CA ALA A 801 28.72 22.26 -16.34
C ALA A 801 28.44 23.68 -16.85
N ALA A 802 29.36 24.61 -16.64
CA ALA A 802 29.27 26.00 -17.12
C ALA A 802 29.19 26.11 -18.66
N LEU A 803 29.60 25.08 -19.38
CA LEU A 803 29.58 25.05 -20.86
C LEU A 803 28.40 24.27 -21.43
N HIS A 804 27.58 23.59 -20.62
CA HIS A 804 26.44 22.81 -21.12
C HIS A 804 25.41 23.66 -21.87
N GLY A 805 25.20 24.90 -21.46
CA GLY A 805 24.34 25.86 -22.17
C GLY A 805 24.97 26.51 -23.39
N ASN A 806 26.28 26.33 -23.62
CA ASN A 806 27.01 26.95 -24.71
C ASN A 806 27.07 26.02 -25.93
N GLU A 807 26.16 26.26 -26.89
CA GLU A 807 26.07 25.49 -28.12
C GLU A 807 27.37 25.57 -28.94
N ASP A 808 28.04 26.73 -28.95
CA ASP A 808 29.30 26.88 -29.69
C ASP A 808 30.44 26.04 -29.14
N ALA A 809 30.54 25.94 -27.80
CA ALA A 809 31.52 25.05 -27.17
C ALA A 809 31.31 23.58 -27.54
N LEU A 810 30.04 23.14 -27.58
CA LEU A 810 29.67 21.80 -27.99
C LEU A 810 30.01 21.53 -29.46
N LEU A 811 29.67 22.47 -30.35
CA LEU A 811 29.88 22.35 -31.79
C LEU A 811 31.37 22.56 -32.20
N GLN A 812 32.21 23.11 -31.31
CA GLN A 812 33.67 23.18 -31.51
C GLN A 812 34.38 21.85 -31.32
N LEU A 813 33.78 20.89 -30.62
CA LEU A 813 34.32 19.54 -30.53
C LEU A 813 34.51 18.96 -31.95
N SER A 814 35.53 18.11 -32.09
CA SER A 814 35.88 17.54 -33.42
C SER A 814 35.80 16.02 -33.40
N ALA A 815 35.39 15.45 -34.53
CA ALA A 815 35.51 14.02 -34.79
C ALA A 815 36.65 13.78 -35.75
N ARG A 816 37.28 12.59 -35.69
CA ARG A 816 38.42 12.24 -36.56
C ARG A 816 37.93 11.60 -37.86
N SER A 817 38.35 12.16 -38.96
CA SER A 817 38.12 11.57 -40.30
C SER A 817 38.94 10.28 -40.49
N THR A 818 38.51 9.43 -41.42
CA THR A 818 39.27 8.25 -41.90
C THR A 818 40.65 8.62 -42.44
N THR A 819 40.83 9.87 -42.91
CA THR A 819 42.12 10.40 -43.35
C THR A 819 42.99 10.96 -42.21
N GLY A 820 42.55 10.87 -40.97
CA GLY A 820 43.26 11.38 -39.79
C GLY A 820 43.03 12.87 -39.45
N LYS A 821 42.34 13.62 -40.32
CA LYS A 821 42.05 15.07 -40.13
C LYS A 821 40.93 15.25 -39.08
N LEU A 822 40.99 16.35 -38.33
CA LEU A 822 39.90 16.76 -37.44
C LEU A 822 38.82 17.50 -38.24
N VAL A 823 37.57 17.10 -38.00
CA VAL A 823 36.37 17.75 -38.58
C VAL A 823 35.53 18.27 -37.41
N PRO A 824 35.40 19.60 -37.27
CA PRO A 824 34.51 20.17 -36.24
C PRO A 824 33.05 19.69 -36.45
N ILE A 825 32.35 19.40 -35.36
CA ILE A 825 30.97 18.90 -35.41
C ILE A 825 30.04 19.91 -36.10
N ARG A 826 30.28 21.20 -35.92
CA ARG A 826 29.54 22.27 -36.64
C ARG A 826 29.48 22.10 -38.18
N GLU A 827 30.48 21.45 -38.77
CA GLU A 827 30.52 21.28 -40.21
C GLU A 827 29.56 20.20 -40.71
N VAL A 828 29.20 19.25 -39.87
CA VAL A 828 28.44 18.04 -40.24
C VAL A 828 27.09 17.91 -39.54
N VAL A 829 26.69 18.92 -38.71
CA VAL A 829 25.46 18.89 -37.96
C VAL A 829 24.65 20.16 -38.18
N GLN A 830 23.33 20.01 -38.31
CA GLN A 830 22.35 21.08 -38.34
C GLN A 830 21.49 21.00 -37.06
N VAL A 831 21.37 22.12 -36.39
CA VAL A 831 20.55 22.20 -35.16
C VAL A 831 19.13 22.60 -35.52
N GLN A 832 18.15 21.78 -35.11
CA GLN A 832 16.72 22.02 -35.31
C GLN A 832 16.03 22.14 -33.97
N ASN A 833 15.21 23.20 -33.82
CA ASN A 833 14.35 23.38 -32.65
C ASN A 833 13.00 22.76 -32.96
N VAL A 834 12.60 21.79 -32.13
CA VAL A 834 11.32 21.09 -32.23
C VAL A 834 10.69 21.02 -30.84
N LEU A 835 9.46 20.53 -30.72
CA LEU A 835 8.84 20.26 -29.43
C LEU A 835 9.17 18.85 -28.95
N ARG A 836 9.15 18.61 -27.64
CA ARG A 836 9.24 17.27 -27.07
C ARG A 836 8.05 16.45 -27.51
N GLU A 837 8.28 15.19 -27.78
CA GLU A 837 7.24 14.23 -28.13
C GLU A 837 6.42 13.89 -26.90
N GLN A 838 5.09 13.80 -27.06
CA GLN A 838 4.20 13.32 -26.02
C GLN A 838 4.46 11.84 -25.73
N PRO A 839 4.51 11.39 -24.47
CA PRO A 839 4.55 9.97 -24.16
C PRO A 839 3.26 9.29 -24.62
N VAL A 840 3.33 8.03 -25.02
CA VAL A 840 2.15 7.23 -25.37
C VAL A 840 1.92 6.22 -24.26
N PHE A 841 0.73 6.28 -23.69
CA PHE A 841 0.26 5.33 -22.67
C PHE A 841 -0.68 4.31 -23.28
N ARG A 842 -0.60 3.09 -22.81
CA ARG A 842 -1.46 2.00 -23.25
C ARG A 842 -1.84 1.11 -22.06
N LYS A 843 -3.03 0.53 -22.09
CA LYS A 843 -3.51 -0.44 -21.12
C LYS A 843 -4.19 -1.59 -21.85
N ASP A 844 -3.78 -2.81 -21.57
CA ASP A 844 -4.40 -4.03 -22.11
C ASP A 844 -4.55 -3.97 -23.64
N LEU A 845 -3.46 -3.64 -24.34
CA LEU A 845 -3.35 -3.52 -25.81
C LEU A 845 -4.06 -2.30 -26.43
N LEU A 846 -4.70 -1.45 -25.65
CA LEU A 846 -5.40 -0.26 -26.14
C LEU A 846 -4.63 1.02 -25.78
N PRO A 847 -4.47 1.95 -26.75
CA PRO A 847 -3.91 3.27 -26.43
C PRO A 847 -4.90 4.06 -25.58
N MET A 848 -4.41 4.70 -24.54
CA MET A 848 -5.23 5.50 -23.63
C MET A 848 -4.47 6.72 -23.09
N ASP A 849 -5.23 7.69 -22.63
CA ASP A 849 -4.76 8.77 -21.77
C ASP A 849 -5.58 8.77 -20.47
N MET A 850 -5.06 9.36 -19.40
CA MET A 850 -5.74 9.39 -18.12
C MET A 850 -5.83 10.82 -17.59
N VAL A 851 -6.96 11.13 -16.96
CA VAL A 851 -7.08 12.27 -16.03
C VAL A 851 -7.30 11.69 -14.64
N MET A 852 -6.50 12.13 -13.70
CA MET A 852 -6.46 11.62 -12.34
C MET A 852 -6.72 12.76 -11.35
N ALA A 853 -7.40 12.46 -10.26
CA ALA A 853 -7.62 13.44 -9.20
C ALA A 853 -7.90 12.77 -7.86
N ASP A 854 -7.93 13.59 -6.82
CA ASP A 854 -8.39 13.24 -5.48
C ASP A 854 -9.60 14.09 -5.10
N MET A 855 -10.24 13.79 -3.98
CA MET A 855 -11.33 14.57 -3.40
C MET A 855 -10.92 15.11 -2.04
N ALA A 856 -11.27 16.38 -1.78
CA ALA A 856 -11.08 16.99 -0.48
C ALA A 856 -12.22 17.97 -0.17
N GLY A 857 -12.53 18.15 1.11
CA GLY A 857 -13.56 19.08 1.57
C GLY A 857 -14.72 18.41 2.28
N ALA A 858 -15.90 19.01 2.20
CA ALA A 858 -17.10 18.51 2.90
C ALA A 858 -17.62 17.19 2.30
N ILE A 859 -17.49 17.03 0.99
CA ILE A 859 -17.80 15.79 0.27
C ILE A 859 -16.46 15.19 -0.15
N ASP A 860 -15.91 14.39 0.70
CA ASP A 860 -14.58 13.78 0.62
C ASP A 860 -14.72 12.30 0.18
N SER A 861 -15.48 12.08 -0.89
CA SER A 861 -15.67 10.75 -1.46
C SER A 861 -15.56 10.79 -2.99
N PRO A 862 -14.61 10.04 -3.58
CA PRO A 862 -14.38 9.98 -5.02
C PRO A 862 -15.61 9.61 -5.82
N LEU A 863 -16.49 8.77 -5.25
CA LEU A 863 -17.74 8.36 -5.85
C LEU A 863 -18.66 9.57 -6.19
N TYR A 864 -18.83 10.48 -5.25
CA TYR A 864 -19.68 11.66 -5.44
C TYR A 864 -19.03 12.66 -6.41
N GLY A 865 -17.68 12.80 -6.34
CA GLY A 865 -16.92 13.60 -7.30
C GLY A 865 -17.15 13.12 -8.73
N MET A 866 -17.00 11.81 -8.96
CA MET A 866 -17.26 11.18 -10.25
C MET A 866 -18.68 11.47 -10.75
N PHE A 867 -19.71 11.25 -9.91
CA PHE A 867 -21.09 11.49 -10.32
C PHE A 867 -21.40 12.96 -10.57
N SER A 868 -20.77 13.90 -9.85
CA SER A 868 -20.99 15.33 -10.06
C SER A 868 -20.45 15.82 -11.40
N MET A 869 -19.38 15.22 -11.91
CA MET A 869 -18.76 15.58 -13.19
C MET A 869 -19.52 15.04 -14.42
N ARG A 870 -20.33 13.98 -14.27
CA ARG A 870 -20.95 13.26 -15.39
C ARG A 870 -21.76 14.17 -16.34
N ALA A 871 -22.55 15.05 -15.77
CA ALA A 871 -23.43 15.92 -16.58
C ALA A 871 -22.62 16.84 -17.52
N GLU A 872 -21.45 17.29 -17.09
CA GLU A 872 -20.54 18.12 -17.90
C GLU A 872 -19.75 17.26 -18.89
N ILE A 873 -19.26 16.09 -18.47
CA ILE A 873 -18.54 15.16 -19.35
C ILE A 873 -19.43 14.68 -20.51
N GLN A 874 -20.71 14.43 -20.29
CA GLN A 874 -21.65 14.05 -21.34
C GLN A 874 -21.89 15.14 -22.39
N LYS A 875 -21.52 16.40 -22.13
CA LYS A 875 -21.57 17.49 -23.08
C LYS A 875 -20.35 17.54 -24.01
N ILE A 876 -19.26 16.87 -23.64
CA ILE A 876 -18.04 16.84 -24.43
C ILE A 876 -18.31 16.14 -25.76
N ARG A 877 -17.80 16.72 -26.83
CA ARG A 877 -17.89 16.18 -28.19
C ARG A 877 -16.51 16.04 -28.80
N THR A 878 -16.31 15.01 -29.59
CA THR A 878 -15.13 14.87 -30.41
C THR A 878 -15.09 15.96 -31.49
N PRO A 879 -13.95 16.24 -32.14
CA PRO A 879 -13.87 17.17 -33.27
C PRO A 879 -14.90 16.89 -34.38
N ASP A 880 -15.28 15.64 -34.56
CA ASP A 880 -16.28 15.20 -35.54
C ASP A 880 -17.74 15.36 -35.03
N GLY A 881 -17.93 15.95 -33.84
CA GLY A 881 -19.24 16.19 -33.22
C GLY A 881 -19.89 14.97 -32.55
N LEU A 882 -19.18 13.84 -32.49
CA LEU A 882 -19.67 12.63 -31.84
C LEU A 882 -19.58 12.75 -30.29
N PRO A 883 -20.53 12.15 -29.53
CA PRO A 883 -20.45 12.13 -28.09
C PRO A 883 -19.37 11.16 -27.60
N VAL A 884 -18.70 11.50 -26.50
CA VAL A 884 -17.80 10.59 -25.80
C VAL A 884 -18.64 9.53 -25.10
N GLN A 885 -18.37 8.25 -25.36
CA GLN A 885 -19.08 7.14 -24.73
C GLN A 885 -18.53 6.91 -23.33
N GLU A 886 -19.42 6.81 -22.34
CA GLU A 886 -19.07 6.63 -20.93
C GLU A 886 -19.24 5.17 -20.51
N TYR A 887 -18.19 4.60 -19.87
CA TYR A 887 -18.15 3.25 -19.34
C TYR A 887 -17.76 3.29 -17.86
N PHE A 888 -18.29 2.35 -17.07
CA PHE A 888 -18.06 2.28 -15.62
C PHE A 888 -17.27 1.05 -15.19
N ILE A 889 -17.42 -0.08 -15.83
CA ILE A 889 -16.88 -1.36 -15.36
C ILE A 889 -16.15 -2.08 -16.49
N ARG A 890 -16.77 -2.18 -17.65
CA ARG A 890 -16.20 -2.90 -18.79
C ARG A 890 -15.32 -1.94 -19.62
N PRO A 891 -14.18 -2.41 -20.12
CA PRO A 891 -13.42 -1.61 -21.09
C PRO A 891 -14.29 -1.40 -22.34
N PRO A 892 -14.07 -0.31 -23.07
CA PRO A 892 -14.82 -0.04 -24.29
C PRO A 892 -14.49 -1.07 -25.36
N GLY A 893 -15.52 -1.71 -25.95
CA GLY A 893 -15.34 -2.70 -27.02
C GLY A 893 -14.92 -2.09 -28.37
N ASP A 894 -15.31 -0.85 -28.63
CA ASP A 894 -15.09 -0.15 -29.89
C ASP A 894 -14.10 1.02 -29.80
N ALA A 895 -13.17 0.98 -28.85
CA ALA A 895 -12.17 2.03 -28.62
C ALA A 895 -11.29 2.38 -29.84
N TRP A 896 -11.24 1.50 -30.81
CA TRP A 896 -10.55 1.70 -32.09
C TRP A 896 -11.41 2.44 -33.14
N LYS A 897 -12.68 2.68 -32.87
CA LYS A 897 -13.59 3.44 -33.76
C LYS A 897 -14.01 4.78 -33.15
N GLN A 898 -14.26 4.81 -31.86
CA GLN A 898 -14.83 5.96 -31.17
C GLN A 898 -14.06 6.26 -29.90
N VAL A 899 -14.02 7.54 -29.52
CA VAL A 899 -13.47 7.95 -28.24
C VAL A 899 -14.43 7.54 -27.11
N ALA A 900 -13.88 6.91 -26.11
CA ALA A 900 -14.61 6.44 -24.93
C ALA A 900 -13.90 6.86 -23.65
N LEU A 901 -14.69 7.13 -22.62
CA LEU A 901 -14.19 7.39 -21.28
C LEU A 901 -14.63 6.24 -20.36
N LYS A 902 -13.68 5.63 -19.67
CA LYS A 902 -13.96 4.62 -18.63
C LYS A 902 -13.51 5.16 -17.28
N TRP A 903 -14.40 5.05 -16.29
CA TRP A 903 -14.08 5.36 -14.92
C TRP A 903 -13.31 4.21 -14.26
N ASP A 904 -12.24 4.55 -13.51
CA ASP A 904 -11.38 3.63 -12.78
C ASP A 904 -11.01 4.24 -11.41
N GLY A 905 -10.03 3.67 -10.75
CA GLY A 905 -9.57 4.11 -9.44
C GLY A 905 -10.40 3.52 -8.30
N GLU A 906 -10.70 4.33 -7.27
CA GLU A 906 -11.46 3.85 -6.10
C GLU A 906 -12.90 3.42 -6.46
N TRP A 907 -13.48 3.99 -7.53
CA TRP A 907 -14.80 3.59 -8.03
C TRP A 907 -14.87 2.10 -8.33
N GLN A 908 -13.94 1.58 -9.11
CA GLN A 908 -13.95 0.18 -9.54
C GLN A 908 -13.82 -0.76 -8.33
N ILE A 909 -12.86 -0.49 -7.44
CA ILE A 909 -12.67 -1.30 -6.22
C ILE A 909 -13.88 -1.20 -5.30
N THR A 910 -14.46 -0.03 -5.14
CA THR A 910 -15.67 0.18 -4.34
C THR A 910 -16.84 -0.64 -4.90
N TYR A 911 -17.06 -0.55 -6.21
CA TYR A 911 -18.11 -1.31 -6.87
C TYR A 911 -17.91 -2.82 -6.72
N GLU A 912 -16.72 -3.34 -7.01
CA GLU A 912 -16.39 -4.75 -6.86
C GLU A 912 -16.60 -5.23 -5.42
N THR A 913 -16.13 -4.45 -4.46
CA THR A 913 -16.27 -4.75 -3.03
C THR A 913 -17.74 -4.83 -2.62
N PHE A 914 -18.53 -3.79 -2.90
CA PHE A 914 -19.96 -3.78 -2.50
C PHE A 914 -20.79 -4.81 -3.26
N ARG A 915 -20.50 -5.06 -4.52
CA ARG A 915 -21.13 -6.14 -5.30
C ARG A 915 -20.87 -7.51 -4.67
N ASP A 916 -19.58 -7.82 -4.39
CA ASP A 916 -19.18 -9.12 -3.88
C ASP A 916 -19.64 -9.32 -2.43
N MET A 917 -19.56 -8.28 -1.61
CA MET A 917 -20.09 -8.30 -0.25
C MET A 917 -21.63 -8.44 -0.25
N GLY A 918 -22.32 -7.77 -1.18
CA GLY A 918 -23.75 -7.91 -1.36
C GLY A 918 -24.14 -9.32 -1.79
N ALA A 919 -23.40 -9.91 -2.73
CA ALA A 919 -23.59 -11.30 -3.13
C ALA A 919 -23.32 -12.28 -1.98
N ALA A 920 -22.21 -12.07 -1.24
CA ALA A 920 -21.88 -12.86 -0.05
C ALA A 920 -22.97 -12.76 1.03
N TYR A 921 -23.51 -11.57 1.23
CA TYR A 921 -24.64 -11.34 2.15
C TYR A 921 -25.89 -12.10 1.71
N ALA A 922 -26.24 -12.05 0.43
CA ALA A 922 -27.38 -12.80 -0.10
C ALA A 922 -27.20 -14.31 0.08
N VAL A 923 -25.99 -14.85 -0.21
CA VAL A 923 -25.65 -16.26 0.04
C VAL A 923 -25.76 -16.58 1.54
N GLY A 924 -25.24 -15.73 2.40
CA GLY A 924 -25.34 -15.85 3.86
C GLY A 924 -26.80 -15.94 4.32
N LEU A 925 -27.67 -15.06 3.83
CA LEU A 925 -29.10 -15.08 4.17
C LEU A 925 -29.78 -16.40 3.72
N VAL A 926 -29.45 -16.92 2.55
CA VAL A 926 -29.95 -18.22 2.07
C VAL A 926 -29.47 -19.35 2.98
N LEU A 927 -28.19 -19.36 3.35
CA LEU A 927 -27.64 -20.37 4.27
C LEU A 927 -28.30 -20.32 5.64
N ILE A 928 -28.50 -19.11 6.21
CA ILE A 928 -29.21 -18.90 7.45
C ILE A 928 -30.62 -19.45 7.35
N TYR A 929 -31.35 -19.11 6.28
CA TYR A 929 -32.71 -19.61 6.03
C TYR A 929 -32.76 -21.14 6.05
N LEU A 930 -31.84 -21.81 5.32
CA LEU A 930 -31.75 -23.26 5.26
C LEU A 930 -31.44 -23.90 6.63
N LEU A 931 -30.53 -23.31 7.39
CA LEU A 931 -30.18 -23.80 8.74
C LEU A 931 -31.37 -23.71 9.69
N VAL A 932 -32.10 -22.59 9.64
CA VAL A 932 -33.29 -22.40 10.50
C VAL A 932 -34.44 -23.31 10.06
N VAL A 933 -34.64 -23.53 8.72
CA VAL A 933 -35.62 -24.55 8.23
C VAL A 933 -35.27 -25.94 8.75
N ALA A 934 -34.00 -26.32 8.72
CA ALA A 934 -33.54 -27.62 9.22
C ALA A 934 -33.82 -27.81 10.71
N GLN A 935 -33.69 -26.73 11.51
CA GLN A 935 -33.95 -26.80 12.95
C GLN A 935 -35.43 -26.83 13.29
N PHE A 936 -36.25 -25.99 12.66
CA PHE A 936 -37.68 -25.83 13.02
C PHE A 936 -38.63 -26.65 12.15
N GLY A 937 -38.17 -27.31 11.09
CA GLY A 937 -39.01 -28.08 10.19
C GLY A 937 -40.13 -27.29 9.50
N SER A 938 -39.98 -25.95 9.46
CA SER A 938 -40.98 -25.01 8.92
C SER A 938 -40.34 -24.05 7.92
N TYR A 939 -41.02 -23.81 6.81
CA TYR A 939 -40.61 -22.82 5.79
C TYR A 939 -41.00 -21.38 6.14
N VAL A 940 -41.98 -21.19 7.04
CA VAL A 940 -42.48 -19.86 7.44
C VAL A 940 -41.74 -19.27 8.61
N THR A 941 -41.37 -20.10 9.59
CA THR A 941 -40.65 -19.68 10.79
C THR A 941 -39.35 -18.90 10.47
N PRO A 942 -38.45 -19.35 9.57
CA PRO A 942 -37.28 -18.59 9.19
C PRO A 942 -37.58 -17.19 8.63
N LEU A 943 -38.66 -17.04 7.85
CA LEU A 943 -39.06 -15.74 7.29
C LEU A 943 -39.50 -14.77 8.38
N ILE A 944 -40.15 -15.27 9.44
CA ILE A 944 -40.52 -14.46 10.60
C ILE A 944 -39.26 -14.03 11.37
N ILE A 945 -38.34 -14.97 11.62
CA ILE A 945 -37.06 -14.70 12.33
C ILE A 945 -36.21 -13.71 11.56
N MET A 946 -36.20 -13.79 10.21
CA MET A 946 -35.40 -12.91 9.36
C MET A 946 -36.08 -11.57 9.04
N ALA A 947 -37.38 -11.41 9.33
CA ALA A 947 -38.12 -10.18 9.04
C ALA A 947 -37.53 -8.90 9.68
N PRO A 948 -36.90 -8.94 10.86
CA PRO A 948 -36.24 -7.77 11.45
C PRO A 948 -34.97 -7.33 10.73
N ILE A 949 -34.36 -8.16 9.90
CA ILE A 949 -33.08 -7.81 9.23
C ILE A 949 -33.17 -6.51 8.41
N PRO A 950 -34.16 -6.29 7.54
CA PRO A 950 -34.30 -5.01 6.82
C PRO A 950 -34.53 -3.81 7.75
N LEU A 951 -35.12 -4.02 8.95
CA LEU A 951 -35.37 -2.93 9.90
C LEU A 951 -34.06 -2.34 10.47
N THR A 952 -32.97 -3.08 10.42
CA THR A 952 -31.66 -2.60 10.87
C THR A 952 -31.20 -1.34 10.12
N LEU A 953 -31.62 -1.18 8.86
CA LEU A 953 -31.32 0.01 8.03
C LEU A 953 -31.85 1.30 8.68
N ILE A 954 -33.00 1.22 9.39
CA ILE A 954 -33.60 2.37 10.08
C ILE A 954 -32.70 2.86 11.24
N GLY A 955 -31.90 1.98 11.83
CA GLY A 955 -30.92 2.35 12.85
C GLY A 955 -29.56 2.72 12.27
N VAL A 956 -29.06 1.90 11.33
CA VAL A 956 -27.72 2.02 10.76
C VAL A 956 -27.52 3.34 10.01
N MET A 957 -28.37 3.66 9.04
CA MET A 957 -28.19 4.84 8.20
C MET A 957 -28.36 6.16 8.97
N PRO A 958 -29.45 6.38 9.75
CA PRO A 958 -29.55 7.57 10.56
C PRO A 958 -28.47 7.66 11.66
N GLY A 959 -28.02 6.52 12.20
CA GLY A 959 -26.91 6.47 13.15
C GLY A 959 -25.60 7.01 12.54
N HIS A 960 -25.27 6.63 11.31
CA HIS A 960 -24.12 7.19 10.58
C HIS A 960 -24.30 8.70 10.35
N ALA A 961 -25.50 9.15 9.97
CA ALA A 961 -25.79 10.57 9.78
C ALA A 961 -25.60 11.38 11.07
N LEU A 962 -26.11 10.89 12.19
CA LEU A 962 -26.00 11.55 13.50
C LEU A 962 -24.54 11.64 14.00
N LEU A 963 -23.74 10.62 13.71
CA LEU A 963 -22.33 10.56 14.08
C LEU A 963 -21.43 11.25 13.03
N SER A 964 -21.99 11.77 11.96
CA SER A 964 -21.22 12.32 10.82
C SER A 964 -20.18 11.34 10.31
N ALA A 965 -20.47 10.04 10.34
CA ALA A 965 -19.59 8.96 9.92
C ALA A 965 -19.96 8.47 8.51
N PRO A 966 -18.98 8.20 7.63
CA PRO A 966 -19.26 7.62 6.33
C PRO A 966 -19.70 6.16 6.47
N PHE A 967 -20.56 5.71 5.56
CA PHE A 967 -20.88 4.29 5.41
C PHE A 967 -19.80 3.61 4.58
N THR A 968 -19.13 2.61 5.15
CA THR A 968 -17.94 1.99 4.59
C THR A 968 -18.09 0.48 4.46
N ALA A 969 -17.12 -0.17 3.82
CA ALA A 969 -17.06 -1.63 3.77
C ALA A 969 -17.11 -2.27 5.17
N THR A 970 -16.48 -1.65 6.18
CA THR A 970 -16.56 -2.11 7.58
C THR A 970 -17.96 -1.96 8.16
N SER A 971 -18.70 -0.90 7.79
CA SER A 971 -20.11 -0.74 8.18
C SER A 971 -20.98 -1.86 7.60
N MET A 972 -20.72 -2.25 6.36
CA MET A 972 -21.42 -3.36 5.71
C MET A 972 -21.12 -4.71 6.38
N ILE A 973 -19.86 -4.95 6.80
CA ILE A 973 -19.53 -6.13 7.62
C ILE A 973 -20.35 -6.15 8.89
N GLY A 974 -20.46 -5.01 9.57
CA GLY A 974 -21.29 -4.88 10.76
C GLY A 974 -22.76 -5.23 10.49
N MET A 975 -23.33 -4.81 9.36
CA MET A 975 -24.69 -5.18 8.94
C MET A 975 -24.84 -6.68 8.68
N ILE A 976 -23.86 -7.30 8.03
CA ILE A 976 -23.86 -8.74 7.73
C ILE A 976 -23.83 -9.54 9.03
N ALA A 977 -22.95 -9.16 9.96
CA ALA A 977 -22.88 -9.78 11.27
C ALA A 977 -24.17 -9.61 12.08
N LEU A 978 -24.76 -8.42 12.01
CA LEU A 978 -26.02 -8.11 12.70
C LEU A 978 -27.15 -9.04 12.24
N ALA A 979 -27.19 -9.42 10.96
CA ALA A 979 -28.17 -10.39 10.46
C ALA A 979 -27.97 -11.78 11.12
N GLY A 980 -26.72 -12.23 11.29
CA GLY A 980 -26.40 -13.46 12.02
C GLY A 980 -26.83 -13.39 13.50
N ILE A 981 -26.55 -12.25 14.16
CA ILE A 981 -26.89 -12.05 15.57
C ILE A 981 -28.40 -11.98 15.80
N ILE A 982 -29.16 -11.37 14.89
CA ILE A 982 -30.65 -11.36 14.96
C ILE A 982 -31.19 -12.77 14.94
N CYS A 983 -30.66 -13.62 14.08
CA CYS A 983 -31.09 -15.01 14.01
C CYS A 983 -30.68 -15.80 15.26
N LEU A 984 -29.51 -15.53 15.84
CA LEU A 984 -29.05 -16.11 17.09
C LEU A 984 -30.00 -15.82 18.24
N LEU A 985 -30.41 -14.57 18.42
CA LEU A 985 -31.29 -14.12 19.49
C LEU A 985 -32.63 -14.88 19.47
N TYR A 986 -33.26 -14.98 18.30
CA TYR A 986 -34.55 -15.67 18.15
C TYR A 986 -34.44 -17.19 18.27
N THR A 987 -33.31 -17.80 17.94
CA THR A 987 -33.13 -19.25 18.07
C THR A 987 -32.87 -19.69 19.50
N SER A 988 -32.26 -18.84 20.32
CA SER A 988 -32.07 -19.11 21.74
C SER A 988 -33.36 -18.90 22.54
N ASP A 989 -34.14 -17.87 22.27
CA ASP A 989 -35.39 -17.54 22.94
C ASP A 989 -36.50 -18.58 22.63
N ALA A 990 -36.56 -19.11 21.42
CA ALA A 990 -37.49 -20.16 21.06
C ALA A 990 -37.24 -21.53 21.75
N ALA A 991 -36.05 -21.75 22.31
CA ALA A 991 -35.69 -22.94 23.06
C ALA A 991 -36.23 -22.90 24.50
N ASP A 992 -36.40 -21.71 25.06
CA ASP A 992 -36.98 -21.52 26.42
C ASP A 992 -38.51 -21.76 26.43
N ASP A 993 -39.20 -21.66 25.28
CA ASP A 993 -40.65 -21.80 25.14
C ASP A 993 -41.12 -23.21 24.73
N THR A 994 -40.26 -24.23 24.67
CA THR A 994 -40.61 -25.57 24.27
C THR A 994 -41.41 -26.48 25.22
N PRO A 995 -41.79 -26.06 26.44
CA PRO A 995 -42.70 -26.88 27.23
C PRO A 995 -44.19 -26.68 26.95
N CYS A 996 -44.60 -25.84 26.02
CA CYS A 996 -46.00 -25.46 25.80
C CYS A 996 -46.60 -25.90 24.47
N VAL A 997 -46.01 -26.85 23.74
CA VAL A 997 -46.58 -27.40 22.50
C VAL A 997 -46.91 -28.87 22.68
N ASP A 998 -47.62 -29.21 23.73
CA ASP A 998 -48.49 -30.40 23.80
C ASP A 998 -49.92 -29.95 23.98
N LEU A 999 -50.49 -29.33 22.95
CA LEU A 999 -51.94 -29.20 22.70
C LEU A 999 -52.17 -29.03 21.20
#